data_35d45ccba014ff2736f3cace9e14a09c
#
_entry.id   35d45ccba014ff2736f3cace9e14a09c
#
_cell.length_a   1.000
_cell.length_b   1.000
_cell.length_c   1.000
_cell.angle_alpha   90.00
_cell.angle_beta   90.00
_cell.angle_gamma   90.00
#
_symmetry.space_group_name_H-M   'P 1'
#
loop_
_entity.id
_entity.type
_entity.pdbx_description
1 polymer ?
#
loop_
_entity_poly.entity_id
_entity_poly.type
_entity_poly.pdbx_seq_one_letter_code
_entity_poly.pdbx_strand_id
1 'polypeptide(L)'
;MNEPTPPRRVISFGVFQCDLYAGELHKNGIKVKLSGQPFRLLTILLEHPSEVVTRQELRERLWAEHTYGDFDDGLNTAINKIRFALDDDPENPRFIETLPRRGYRFIAEVKVQSHRNGALEQESLPAAGYPLSVEGAPGGSPPKRLLGMSSRRFWLSLAGIGVALFALATIWLLRQRPVLSFNSRDSVLVADFENETGDPRFDQALQTAFTVSLEQSRNANVFSRLRLPNVLQMMGRHANDRITPALGREICQRENIRGLIACSITRTGQEYALTAELIDPQNGATLRSYTERTNGEAGVLDALDALSRKIRADLGESLYQIHAADRPLPEVTTTSLAALKDYADGISLWQREKFHQALPLFRAAVATDPGFAMAHAALGTAYCSYIYNEQPTGQQEYEKALAFSDRATDRERMIINANFADDMNHVDEAADLYQAYLKQYPDDWTMLKNYAHLLRMHGRAPQAIKQYQEILRVAPDDARTYLEMATAYSELHDLHSALHAYSQAFQLEPELLTAGNTNREYGAALVDAGQPEKAEQIFSALLTKPETRENGLRSLALLDLYYGRYARAQHQFEEALTIDDGQHQAFSAARVRYMLAEIAGGEGNREKQIAELDAVMPTFKYIGPKVVYGALLGQAYARAGAVAKSETILTAITPLVDAKNDLQTKYWHLLQAEIALAKGDSQKALELISPPASSDGASVIQVLTEFMAYANQRAGNTAAAMRWYEKLLAADPGWINWEPQQRYLDARYFLAEDYLVEGDRQKANKELGSLLQLWANADANLPLRRQALQLDARIAQAPQKIKGHPSAASPTLPGVI
;
A
#
# COMPACT_ATOMS: atom_id res chain seq x y z
N MET A 1 52.17 11.11 -20.90
CA MET A 1 52.63 9.92 -20.18
C MET A 1 51.38 9.10 -19.88
N ASN A 2 51.22 7.96 -20.55
CA ASN A 2 50.08 7.07 -20.29
C ASN A 2 50.32 6.33 -18.98
N GLU A 3 49.44 6.48 -18.01
CA GLU A 3 49.45 5.63 -16.83
C GLU A 3 49.26 4.15 -17.23
N PRO A 4 50.00 3.22 -16.63
CA PRO A 4 49.87 1.81 -16.96
C PRO A 4 48.52 1.29 -16.51
N THR A 5 47.76 0.74 -17.45
CA THR A 5 46.46 0.05 -17.20
C THR A 5 46.71 -1.06 -16.15
N PRO A 6 45.93 -1.12 -15.05
CA PRO A 6 46.12 -2.15 -14.04
C PRO A 6 45.89 -3.57 -14.65
N PRO A 7 46.60 -4.59 -14.17
CA PRO A 7 46.46 -5.95 -14.72
C PRO A 7 45.07 -6.49 -14.47
N ARG A 8 44.47 -7.10 -15.49
CA ARG A 8 43.15 -7.74 -15.41
C ARG A 8 43.24 -8.95 -14.47
N ARG A 9 42.58 -8.88 -13.32
CA ARG A 9 42.53 -9.95 -12.33
C ARG A 9 41.19 -10.66 -12.41
N VAL A 10 41.20 -11.97 -12.71
CA VAL A 10 40.05 -12.86 -12.66
C VAL A 10 40.26 -13.86 -11.55
N ILE A 11 39.31 -13.92 -10.64
CA ILE A 11 39.32 -14.84 -9.50
C ILE A 11 38.33 -15.96 -9.78
N SER A 12 38.80 -17.21 -9.71
CA SER A 12 37.99 -18.43 -9.92
C SER A 12 37.82 -19.19 -8.61
N PHE A 13 36.59 -19.63 -8.31
CA PHE A 13 36.23 -20.45 -7.15
C PHE A 13 35.04 -21.35 -7.48
N GLY A 14 35.17 -22.64 -7.23
CA GLY A 14 34.18 -23.63 -7.66
C GLY A 14 33.85 -23.51 -9.14
N VAL A 15 32.57 -23.26 -9.45
CA VAL A 15 32.07 -23.05 -10.83
C VAL A 15 31.98 -21.56 -11.24
N PHE A 16 32.45 -20.66 -10.38
CA PHE A 16 32.34 -19.22 -10.56
C PHE A 16 33.67 -18.59 -10.98
N GLN A 17 33.54 -17.50 -11.75
CA GLN A 17 34.64 -16.62 -12.14
C GLN A 17 34.21 -15.18 -11.89
N CYS A 18 35.02 -14.45 -11.09
CA CYS A 18 34.79 -13.04 -10.76
C CYS A 18 35.84 -12.18 -11.48
N ASP A 19 35.43 -11.41 -12.46
CA ASP A 19 36.29 -10.45 -13.16
C ASP A 19 36.24 -9.11 -12.41
N LEU A 20 37.31 -8.81 -11.67
CA LEU A 20 37.38 -7.61 -10.85
C LEU A 20 37.49 -6.31 -11.67
N TYR A 21 37.96 -6.41 -12.92
CA TYR A 21 38.10 -5.27 -13.80
C TYR A 21 36.75 -4.94 -14.49
N ALA A 22 36.04 -5.95 -14.96
CA ALA A 22 34.74 -5.79 -15.57
C ALA A 22 33.62 -5.59 -14.53
N GLY A 23 33.85 -5.91 -13.28
CA GLY A 23 32.81 -5.89 -12.24
C GLY A 23 31.75 -6.98 -12.44
N GLU A 24 32.13 -8.14 -12.96
CA GLU A 24 31.21 -9.19 -13.39
C GLU A 24 31.49 -10.53 -12.72
N LEU A 25 30.40 -11.21 -12.33
CA LEU A 25 30.42 -12.60 -11.85
C LEU A 25 29.85 -13.52 -12.92
N HIS A 26 30.53 -14.64 -13.20
CA HIS A 26 30.09 -15.66 -14.15
C HIS A 26 30.01 -17.03 -13.47
N LYS A 27 28.98 -17.82 -13.80
CA LYS A 27 28.80 -19.23 -13.39
C LYS A 27 28.89 -20.10 -14.63
N ASN A 28 29.88 -20.95 -14.75
CA ASN A 28 30.14 -21.74 -15.94
C ASN A 28 30.17 -20.92 -17.26
N GLY A 29 30.75 -19.71 -17.21
CA GLY A 29 30.86 -18.80 -18.34
C GLY A 29 29.62 -17.96 -18.60
N ILE A 30 28.50 -18.19 -17.90
CA ILE A 30 27.27 -17.39 -18.02
C ILE A 30 27.28 -16.28 -16.96
N LYS A 31 27.00 -15.05 -17.38
CA LYS A 31 26.95 -13.88 -16.48
C LYS A 31 25.84 -14.01 -15.45
N VAL A 32 26.20 -13.86 -14.17
CA VAL A 32 25.29 -13.82 -13.03
C VAL A 32 25.05 -12.37 -12.62
N LYS A 33 23.81 -11.97 -12.40
CA LYS A 33 23.45 -10.60 -12.02
C LYS A 33 23.84 -10.33 -10.57
N LEU A 34 25.02 -9.75 -10.37
CA LEU A 34 25.50 -9.25 -9.08
C LEU A 34 26.24 -7.93 -9.32
N SER A 35 25.76 -6.82 -8.80
CA SER A 35 26.34 -5.49 -9.04
C SER A 35 26.25 -4.61 -7.79
N GLY A 36 26.97 -3.47 -7.79
CA GLY A 36 26.93 -2.51 -6.71
C GLY A 36 27.59 -2.99 -5.40
N GLN A 37 27.00 -2.67 -4.26
CA GLN A 37 27.52 -3.05 -2.93
C GLN A 37 27.72 -4.56 -2.74
N PRO A 38 26.80 -5.45 -3.10
CA PRO A 38 27.01 -6.90 -3.02
C PRO A 38 28.25 -7.38 -3.79
N PHE A 39 28.49 -6.85 -4.99
CA PHE A 39 29.69 -7.19 -5.75
C PHE A 39 30.96 -6.72 -5.07
N ARG A 40 31.00 -5.48 -4.54
CA ARG A 40 32.14 -4.95 -3.78
C ARG A 40 32.40 -5.77 -2.52
N LEU A 41 31.36 -6.18 -1.81
CA LEU A 41 31.46 -7.03 -0.63
C LEU A 41 32.06 -8.40 -0.99
N LEU A 42 31.60 -9.02 -2.07
CA LEU A 42 32.19 -10.28 -2.57
C LEU A 42 33.66 -10.09 -2.91
N THR A 43 34.03 -8.98 -3.56
CA THR A 43 35.43 -8.66 -3.87
C THR A 43 36.30 -8.61 -2.61
N ILE A 44 35.84 -7.93 -1.56
CA ILE A 44 36.56 -7.82 -0.27
C ILE A 44 36.75 -9.21 0.35
N LEU A 45 35.72 -10.07 0.32
CA LEU A 45 35.81 -11.43 0.86
C LEU A 45 36.77 -12.32 0.04
N LEU A 46 36.83 -12.11 -1.29
CA LEU A 46 37.75 -12.84 -2.19
C LEU A 46 39.20 -12.32 -2.11
N GLU A 47 39.45 -11.10 -1.59
CA GLU A 47 40.76 -10.59 -1.28
C GLU A 47 41.39 -11.25 -0.04
N HIS A 48 40.55 -11.77 0.88
CA HIS A 48 40.94 -12.39 2.14
C HIS A 48 40.35 -13.82 2.27
N PRO A 49 40.72 -14.74 1.37
CA PRO A 49 40.15 -16.10 1.40
C PRO A 49 40.63 -16.82 2.66
N SER A 50 39.71 -17.55 3.28
CA SER A 50 39.86 -18.27 4.56
C SER A 50 40.07 -17.41 5.81
N GLU A 51 40.17 -16.09 5.67
CA GLU A 51 40.26 -15.16 6.80
C GLU A 51 38.90 -14.59 7.19
N VAL A 52 38.78 -14.19 8.46
CA VAL A 52 37.55 -13.56 8.95
C VAL A 52 37.62 -12.06 8.69
N VAL A 53 36.81 -11.57 7.79
CA VAL A 53 36.62 -10.12 7.59
C VAL A 53 35.57 -9.64 8.58
N THR A 54 35.96 -8.72 9.47
CA THR A 54 35.10 -8.26 10.56
C THR A 54 33.99 -7.32 10.06
N ARG A 55 32.86 -7.25 10.81
CA ARG A 55 31.80 -6.29 10.49
C ARG A 55 32.28 -4.84 10.46
N GLN A 56 33.19 -4.49 11.34
CA GLN A 56 33.77 -3.15 11.39
C GLN A 56 34.61 -2.86 10.14
N GLU A 57 35.45 -3.77 9.71
CA GLU A 57 36.26 -3.64 8.50
C GLU A 57 35.39 -3.53 7.25
N LEU A 58 34.32 -4.32 7.16
CA LEU A 58 33.34 -4.23 6.07
C LEU A 58 32.62 -2.88 6.05
N ARG A 59 32.34 -2.34 7.24
CA ARG A 59 31.74 -1.02 7.36
C ARG A 59 32.68 0.06 6.82
N GLU A 60 33.90 0.07 7.25
CA GLU A 60 34.90 1.07 6.86
C GLU A 60 35.21 1.04 5.35
N ARG A 61 35.18 -0.16 4.72
CA ARG A 61 35.49 -0.35 3.29
C ARG A 61 34.32 -0.16 2.34
N LEU A 62 33.08 -0.34 2.81
CA LEU A 62 31.88 -0.29 1.97
C LEU A 62 31.05 0.98 2.12
N TRP A 63 31.13 1.68 3.27
CA TRP A 63 30.37 2.89 3.56
C TRP A 63 31.31 4.05 3.94
N ALA A 64 31.22 5.18 3.25
CA ALA A 64 31.94 6.40 3.59
C ALA A 64 31.38 7.03 4.88
N GLU A 65 32.18 7.82 5.60
CA GLU A 65 31.94 8.34 6.96
C GLU A 65 30.64 9.13 7.22
N HIS A 66 29.75 9.33 6.23
CA HIS A 66 28.57 10.18 6.35
C HIS A 66 27.25 9.51 5.96
N THR A 67 27.14 8.18 5.97
CA THR A 67 25.87 7.51 5.66
C THR A 67 25.14 7.17 6.96
N TYR A 68 24.12 7.94 7.31
CA TYR A 68 23.15 7.62 8.36
C TYR A 68 22.21 6.51 7.85
N GLY A 69 22.30 5.32 8.44
CA GLY A 69 21.44 4.17 8.15
C GLY A 69 21.86 2.95 8.96
N ASP A 70 20.95 1.97 9.11
CA ASP A 70 21.27 0.73 9.82
C ASP A 70 22.24 -0.11 8.98
N PHE A 71 23.52 -0.04 9.37
CA PHE A 71 24.62 -0.73 8.72
C PHE A 71 24.44 -2.25 8.72
N ASP A 72 23.98 -2.80 9.83
CA ASP A 72 23.86 -4.26 9.99
C ASP A 72 22.79 -4.85 9.06
N ASP A 73 21.69 -4.17 8.82
CA ASP A 73 20.69 -4.59 7.86
C ASP A 73 21.18 -4.47 6.41
N GLY A 74 21.90 -3.40 6.08
CA GLY A 74 22.52 -3.23 4.77
C GLY A 74 23.55 -4.33 4.46
N LEU A 75 24.39 -4.69 5.43
CA LEU A 75 25.38 -5.74 5.31
C LEU A 75 24.74 -7.13 5.18
N ASN A 76 23.75 -7.44 6.02
CA ASN A 76 23.02 -8.70 5.95
C ASN A 76 22.31 -8.85 4.60
N THR A 77 21.69 -7.78 4.09
CA THR A 77 21.07 -7.76 2.76
C THR A 77 22.08 -8.00 1.64
N ALA A 78 23.26 -7.39 1.71
CA ALA A 78 24.31 -7.60 0.71
C ALA A 78 24.84 -9.05 0.73
N ILE A 79 25.05 -9.64 1.90
CA ILE A 79 25.46 -11.05 2.05
C ILE A 79 24.40 -11.99 1.50
N ASN A 80 23.11 -11.75 1.77
CA ASN A 80 22.03 -12.58 1.25
C ASN A 80 21.96 -12.52 -0.27
N LYS A 81 22.17 -11.34 -0.89
CA LYS A 81 22.26 -11.22 -2.36
C LYS A 81 23.46 -11.99 -2.94
N ILE A 82 24.61 -12.00 -2.26
CA ILE A 82 25.76 -12.79 -2.70
C ILE A 82 25.46 -14.28 -2.57
N ARG A 83 24.92 -14.73 -1.46
CA ARG A 83 24.54 -16.14 -1.26
C ARG A 83 23.54 -16.60 -2.33
N PHE A 84 22.55 -15.79 -2.60
CA PHE A 84 21.61 -16.06 -3.68
C PHE A 84 22.31 -16.19 -5.05
N ALA A 85 23.23 -15.29 -5.37
CA ALA A 85 23.99 -15.33 -6.62
C ALA A 85 24.93 -16.54 -6.72
N LEU A 86 25.46 -17.02 -5.58
CA LEU A 86 26.36 -18.18 -5.49
C LEU A 86 25.62 -19.51 -5.26
N ASP A 87 24.31 -19.48 -5.02
CA ASP A 87 23.53 -20.64 -4.64
C ASP A 87 24.08 -21.28 -3.35
N ASP A 88 24.34 -20.43 -2.32
CA ASP A 88 25.01 -20.78 -1.07
C ASP A 88 24.03 -20.77 0.11
N ASP A 89 23.92 -21.87 0.82
CA ASP A 89 22.98 -22.06 1.94
C ASP A 89 23.61 -21.55 3.25
N PRO A 90 22.97 -20.61 3.98
CA PRO A 90 23.47 -20.12 5.26
C PRO A 90 23.59 -21.19 6.34
N GLU A 91 22.78 -22.26 6.30
CA GLU A 91 22.81 -23.37 7.26
C GLU A 91 23.89 -24.40 6.90
N ASN A 92 24.28 -24.47 5.60
CA ASN A 92 25.32 -25.38 5.11
C ASN A 92 26.20 -24.66 4.07
N PRO A 93 27.01 -23.67 4.49
CA PRO A 93 27.70 -22.77 3.58
C PRO A 93 28.83 -23.47 2.83
N ARG A 94 28.86 -23.28 1.51
CA ARG A 94 29.95 -23.76 0.62
C ARG A 94 30.93 -22.64 0.26
N PHE A 95 30.49 -21.39 0.34
CA PHE A 95 31.26 -20.22 -0.08
C PHE A 95 31.44 -19.19 1.06
N ILE A 96 30.36 -18.83 1.77
CA ILE A 96 30.41 -17.77 2.77
C ILE A 96 29.90 -18.26 4.12
N GLU A 97 30.81 -18.42 5.05
CA GLU A 97 30.49 -18.74 6.44
C GLU A 97 30.18 -17.46 7.24
N THR A 98 29.11 -17.50 8.04
CA THR A 98 28.79 -16.46 9.00
C THR A 98 29.37 -16.80 10.36
N LEU A 99 30.20 -15.89 10.91
CA LEU A 99 30.63 -15.98 12.30
C LEU A 99 29.80 -14.98 13.14
N PRO A 100 28.87 -15.49 13.97
CA PRO A 100 27.95 -14.63 14.73
C PRO A 100 28.68 -13.54 15.52
N ARG A 101 28.23 -12.30 15.38
CA ARG A 101 28.79 -11.08 16.00
C ARG A 101 30.22 -10.72 15.61
N ARG A 102 30.93 -11.53 14.80
CA ARG A 102 32.34 -11.29 14.39
C ARG A 102 32.44 -10.77 12.96
N GLY A 103 31.82 -11.46 11.99
CA GLY A 103 31.95 -11.12 10.58
C GLY A 103 31.64 -12.28 9.64
N TYR A 104 32.30 -12.27 8.49
CA TYR A 104 32.09 -13.27 7.44
C TYR A 104 33.45 -13.80 6.95
N ARG A 105 33.46 -15.04 6.47
CA ARG A 105 34.66 -15.69 5.94
C ARG A 105 34.31 -16.37 4.61
N PHE A 106 35.16 -16.18 3.60
CA PHE A 106 35.08 -16.94 2.36
C PHE A 106 35.82 -18.27 2.52
N ILE A 107 35.11 -19.40 2.42
CA ILE A 107 35.62 -20.71 2.77
C ILE A 107 36.03 -21.60 1.59
N ALA A 108 35.62 -21.24 0.35
CA ALA A 108 36.01 -22.04 -0.82
C ALA A 108 37.41 -21.72 -1.30
N GLU A 109 38.05 -22.68 -1.95
CA GLU A 109 39.38 -22.52 -2.57
C GLU A 109 39.32 -21.48 -3.71
N VAL A 110 40.23 -20.48 -3.67
CA VAL A 110 40.28 -19.38 -4.61
C VAL A 110 41.53 -19.50 -5.48
N LYS A 111 41.37 -19.37 -6.81
CA LYS A 111 42.46 -19.36 -7.79
C LYS A 111 42.49 -18.02 -8.50
N VAL A 112 43.61 -17.28 -8.38
CA VAL A 112 43.78 -15.99 -9.03
C VAL A 112 44.49 -16.17 -10.37
N GLN A 113 43.89 -15.68 -11.46
CA GLN A 113 44.51 -15.60 -12.79
C GLN A 113 44.81 -14.13 -13.08
N SER A 114 46.09 -13.78 -13.22
CA SER A 114 46.52 -12.47 -13.68
C SER A 114 47.06 -12.55 -15.09
N HIS A 115 46.52 -11.76 -15.99
CA HIS A 115 47.03 -11.65 -17.36
C HIS A 115 48.02 -10.48 -17.43
N ARG A 116 49.31 -10.82 -17.56
CA ARG A 116 50.36 -9.90 -17.94
C ARG A 116 51.01 -10.43 -19.19
N ASN A 117 50.75 -9.79 -20.35
CA ASN A 117 51.40 -10.08 -21.61
C ASN A 117 51.70 -11.55 -21.95
N GLY A 118 50.66 -12.32 -22.26
CA GLY A 118 50.76 -13.56 -23.05
C GLY A 118 51.29 -14.82 -22.36
N ALA A 119 51.43 -14.88 -21.04
CA ALA A 119 51.76 -16.11 -20.32
C ALA A 119 50.79 -16.35 -19.14
N LEU A 120 50.31 -17.58 -19.04
CA LEU A 120 49.46 -18.06 -17.91
C LEU A 120 50.39 -18.46 -16.75
N GLU A 121 50.43 -17.69 -15.67
CA GLU A 121 50.99 -18.13 -14.38
C GLU A 121 49.82 -18.43 -13.43
N GLN A 122 49.74 -19.66 -12.97
CA GLN A 122 48.81 -20.11 -11.91
C GLN A 122 49.59 -20.08 -10.57
N GLU A 123 49.23 -19.14 -9.72
CA GLU A 123 49.69 -19.11 -8.33
C GLU A 123 48.58 -19.70 -7.43
N SER A 124 48.82 -20.85 -6.85
CA SER A 124 47.93 -21.47 -5.85
C SER A 124 48.47 -21.14 -4.44
N LEU A 125 47.66 -20.45 -3.66
CA LEU A 125 47.90 -20.23 -2.25
C LEU A 125 47.60 -21.49 -1.43
N PRO A 126 48.43 -21.86 -0.44
CA PRO A 126 48.32 -23.16 0.23
C PRO A 126 47.19 -23.17 1.26
N ALA A 127 46.37 -24.19 1.20
CA ALA A 127 45.45 -24.54 2.28
C ALA A 127 46.25 -25.16 3.44
N ALA A 128 46.11 -24.61 4.63
CA ALA A 128 46.66 -25.17 5.85
C ALA A 128 45.91 -26.45 6.22
N GLY A 129 46.52 -27.60 5.94
CA GLY A 129 46.05 -28.89 6.34
C GLY A 129 46.46 -29.24 7.77
N TYR A 130 45.54 -29.77 8.55
CA TYR A 130 45.85 -30.56 9.76
C TYR A 130 45.85 -32.03 9.43
N PRO A 131 46.87 -32.81 9.84
CA PRO A 131 46.93 -34.22 9.59
C PRO A 131 46.21 -35.02 10.68
N LEU A 132 45.34 -35.96 10.28
CA LEU A 132 44.90 -37.03 11.15
C LEU A 132 45.70 -38.28 10.79
N SER A 133 46.60 -38.62 11.64
CA SER A 133 47.33 -39.88 11.68
C SER A 133 46.40 -40.99 12.23
N VAL A 134 46.33 -42.11 11.52
CA VAL A 134 45.84 -43.38 12.06
C VAL A 134 46.95 -44.40 11.83
N GLU A 135 47.60 -44.80 12.92
CA GLU A 135 48.46 -45.94 12.98
C GLU A 135 47.68 -47.27 13.24
N GLY A 136 48.13 -48.32 12.61
CA GLY A 136 48.32 -49.55 13.25
C GLY A 136 47.49 -50.74 12.82
N ALA A 137 48.02 -51.53 11.90
CA ALA A 137 47.67 -52.97 11.78
C ALA A 137 48.34 -53.81 12.91
N PRO A 138 47.86 -55.01 13.23
CA PRO A 138 48.40 -56.14 12.51
C PRO A 138 47.48 -57.38 12.30
N GLY A 139 47.74 -58.05 11.28
CA GLY A 139 47.78 -59.41 10.83
C GLY A 139 47.05 -60.56 11.60
N GLY A 140 46.37 -61.40 10.83
CA GLY A 140 45.88 -62.73 11.22
C GLY A 140 45.43 -63.47 10.00
N SER A 141 46.14 -64.49 9.71
CA SER A 141 46.01 -65.48 8.57
C SER A 141 44.73 -66.32 8.61
N PRO A 142 44.32 -66.93 7.48
CA PRO A 142 42.95 -67.40 7.31
C PRO A 142 42.81 -68.89 7.78
N PRO A 143 41.62 -69.39 8.06
CA PRO A 143 41.32 -70.79 8.07
C PRO A 143 40.64 -71.28 6.79
N LYS A 144 40.98 -72.53 6.49
CA LYS A 144 40.74 -73.29 5.27
C LYS A 144 39.26 -73.60 4.98
N ARG A 145 39.07 -73.81 3.68
CA ARG A 145 37.91 -74.33 2.96
C ARG A 145 37.17 -75.49 3.68
N LEU A 146 35.84 -75.49 3.54
CA LEU A 146 35.04 -76.64 3.33
C LEU A 146 34.02 -76.45 2.22
N LEU A 147 33.90 -77.51 1.40
CA LEU A 147 33.13 -77.57 0.15
C LEU A 147 31.63 -77.44 0.33
N GLY A 148 30.99 -76.95 -0.70
CA GLY A 148 29.71 -77.45 -1.08
C GLY A 148 28.81 -76.52 -1.83
N MET A 149 28.66 -76.65 -3.12
CA MET A 149 27.53 -76.51 -4.01
C MET A 149 27.11 -75.06 -4.35
N SER A 150 27.35 -74.75 -5.59
CA SER A 150 26.59 -73.90 -6.57
C SER A 150 25.61 -72.85 -6.05
N SER A 151 26.07 -71.81 -5.41
CA SER A 151 25.22 -70.63 -5.07
C SER A 151 25.37 -69.45 -6.03
N ARG A 152 26.19 -69.63 -7.08
CA ARG A 152 26.43 -68.48 -8.04
C ARG A 152 25.17 -68.05 -8.79
N ARG A 153 24.22 -68.92 -9.05
CA ARG A 153 22.94 -68.63 -9.68
C ARG A 153 21.97 -68.04 -8.70
N PHE A 154 22.00 -68.39 -7.41
CA PHE A 154 21.14 -67.77 -6.38
C PHE A 154 21.56 -66.35 -6.04
N TRP A 155 22.87 -66.09 -5.91
CA TRP A 155 23.36 -64.72 -5.69
C TRP A 155 23.20 -63.81 -6.91
N LEU A 156 23.27 -64.33 -8.13
CA LEU A 156 23.01 -63.66 -9.37
C LEU A 156 21.52 -63.32 -9.50
N SER A 157 20.60 -64.13 -9.07
CA SER A 157 19.17 -63.84 -9.06
C SER A 157 18.82 -62.88 -7.94
N LEU A 158 19.41 -62.93 -6.75
CA LEU A 158 19.22 -61.91 -5.69
C LEU A 158 19.79 -60.56 -6.09
N ALA A 159 20.97 -60.54 -6.70
CA ALA A 159 21.55 -59.30 -7.24
C ALA A 159 20.68 -58.71 -8.37
N GLY A 160 20.12 -59.54 -9.26
CA GLY A 160 19.18 -59.10 -10.30
C GLY A 160 17.89 -58.49 -9.74
N ILE A 161 17.32 -59.12 -8.68
CA ILE A 161 16.13 -58.55 -7.99
C ILE A 161 16.50 -57.27 -7.25
N GLY A 162 17.66 -57.19 -6.61
CA GLY A 162 18.15 -55.98 -5.95
C GLY A 162 18.35 -54.82 -6.93
N VAL A 163 18.94 -55.09 -8.11
CA VAL A 163 19.09 -54.11 -9.19
C VAL A 163 17.72 -53.68 -9.77
N ALA A 164 16.81 -54.63 -9.94
CA ALA A 164 15.45 -54.34 -10.42
C ALA A 164 14.65 -53.50 -9.41
N LEU A 165 14.73 -53.81 -8.11
CA LEU A 165 14.10 -52.99 -7.05
C LEU A 165 14.76 -51.62 -6.91
N PHE A 166 16.08 -51.55 -7.02
CA PHE A 166 16.80 -50.29 -7.03
C PHE A 166 16.44 -49.45 -8.28
N ALA A 167 16.36 -50.08 -9.46
CA ALA A 167 15.91 -49.42 -10.68
C ALA A 167 14.44 -48.96 -10.58
N LEU A 168 13.54 -49.77 -10.01
CA LEU A 168 12.16 -49.38 -9.75
C LEU A 168 12.05 -48.26 -8.71
N ALA A 169 12.83 -48.29 -7.64
CA ALA A 169 12.91 -47.26 -6.64
C ALA A 169 13.49 -45.96 -7.23
N THR A 170 14.50 -46.08 -8.09
CA THR A 170 15.10 -44.93 -8.78
C THR A 170 14.12 -44.35 -9.82
N ILE A 171 13.40 -45.16 -10.56
CA ILE A 171 12.35 -44.72 -11.48
C ILE A 171 11.18 -44.09 -10.70
N TRP A 172 10.83 -44.66 -9.55
CA TRP A 172 9.80 -44.12 -8.68
C TRP A 172 10.21 -42.77 -8.08
N LEU A 173 11.44 -42.65 -7.57
CA LEU A 173 12.05 -41.40 -7.10
C LEU A 173 12.19 -40.34 -8.22
N LEU A 174 12.57 -40.74 -9.44
CA LEU A 174 12.66 -39.86 -10.59
C LEU A 174 11.28 -39.39 -11.09
N ARG A 175 10.24 -40.23 -10.89
CA ARG A 175 8.84 -39.81 -11.17
C ARG A 175 8.24 -38.89 -10.14
N GLN A 176 8.81 -38.82 -8.94
CA GLN A 176 8.36 -37.88 -7.88
C GLN A 176 9.04 -36.50 -7.94
N ARG A 177 9.89 -36.25 -8.94
CA ARG A 177 10.43 -34.90 -9.09
C ARG A 177 9.29 -33.92 -9.48
N PRO A 178 9.16 -32.78 -8.78
CA PRO A 178 8.16 -31.75 -9.16
C PRO A 178 8.38 -31.39 -10.63
N VAL A 179 7.30 -31.30 -11.36
CA VAL A 179 7.32 -31.00 -12.81
C VAL A 179 7.88 -29.61 -13.09
N LEU A 180 7.63 -28.69 -12.16
CA LEU A 180 8.24 -27.39 -12.07
C LEU A 180 8.81 -27.23 -10.66
N SER A 181 10.06 -26.79 -10.53
CA SER A 181 10.58 -26.38 -9.24
C SER A 181 10.03 -24.98 -8.93
N PHE A 182 9.12 -24.90 -7.98
CA PHE A 182 8.59 -23.63 -7.47
C PHE A 182 9.37 -23.20 -6.23
N ASN A 183 9.73 -21.93 -6.19
CA ASN A 183 10.24 -21.28 -4.99
C ASN A 183 9.07 -20.63 -4.26
N SER A 184 9.23 -20.29 -2.99
CA SER A 184 8.19 -19.71 -2.14
C SER A 184 7.60 -18.36 -2.64
N ARG A 185 8.16 -17.78 -3.70
CA ARG A 185 7.71 -16.53 -4.32
C ARG A 185 7.27 -16.68 -5.77
N ASP A 186 7.33 -17.89 -6.32
CA ASP A 186 6.86 -18.13 -7.68
C ASP A 186 5.33 -18.10 -7.71
N SER A 187 4.77 -17.46 -8.74
CA SER A 187 3.33 -17.32 -8.90
C SER A 187 2.80 -18.27 -9.97
N VAL A 188 1.53 -18.66 -9.81
CA VAL A 188 0.74 -19.33 -10.82
C VAL A 188 -0.45 -18.46 -11.23
N LEU A 189 -0.74 -18.41 -12.52
CA LEU A 189 -1.96 -17.80 -13.05
C LEU A 189 -3.02 -18.87 -13.28
N VAL A 190 -4.22 -18.65 -12.78
CA VAL A 190 -5.38 -19.50 -13.10
C VAL A 190 -6.18 -18.78 -14.20
N ALA A 191 -6.25 -19.40 -15.39
CA ALA A 191 -7.09 -18.94 -16.50
C ALA A 191 -8.57 -19.07 -16.14
N ASP A 192 -9.44 -18.36 -16.86
CA ASP A 192 -10.87 -18.48 -16.63
C ASP A 192 -11.39 -19.87 -16.99
N PHE A 193 -12.22 -20.44 -16.12
CA PHE A 193 -12.78 -21.76 -16.32
C PHE A 193 -13.55 -21.84 -17.66
N GLU A 194 -13.28 -22.86 -18.44
CA GLU A 194 -14.06 -23.18 -19.61
C GLU A 194 -15.30 -24.00 -19.20
N ASN A 195 -16.46 -23.35 -19.21
CA ASN A 195 -17.71 -23.93 -18.76
C ASN A 195 -18.53 -24.44 -19.94
N GLU A 196 -18.53 -25.74 -20.15
CA GLU A 196 -19.30 -26.44 -21.18
C GLU A 196 -20.55 -27.12 -20.62
N THR A 197 -20.96 -26.80 -19.39
CA THR A 197 -22.16 -27.41 -18.79
C THR A 197 -23.45 -26.76 -19.23
N GLY A 198 -23.39 -25.53 -19.76
CA GLY A 198 -24.55 -24.68 -20.06
C GLY A 198 -25.19 -24.06 -18.83
N ASP A 199 -24.65 -24.25 -17.63
CA ASP A 199 -25.14 -23.67 -16.38
C ASP A 199 -24.24 -22.50 -15.94
N PRO A 200 -24.71 -21.24 -15.98
CA PRO A 200 -23.90 -20.07 -15.66
C PRO A 200 -23.50 -19.97 -14.17
N ARG A 201 -24.05 -20.85 -13.30
CA ARG A 201 -23.64 -20.90 -11.89
C ARG A 201 -22.16 -21.32 -11.72
N PHE A 202 -21.61 -22.02 -12.69
CA PHE A 202 -20.22 -22.49 -12.65
C PHE A 202 -19.19 -21.45 -13.13
N ASP A 203 -19.56 -20.36 -13.76
CA ASP A 203 -18.60 -19.45 -14.40
C ASP A 203 -17.56 -18.88 -13.41
N GLN A 204 -17.97 -17.99 -12.50
CA GLN A 204 -17.04 -17.39 -11.54
C GLN A 204 -16.93 -18.17 -10.22
N ALA A 205 -17.96 -18.97 -9.88
CA ALA A 205 -17.95 -19.74 -8.65
C ALA A 205 -16.79 -20.74 -8.59
N LEU A 206 -16.57 -21.52 -9.66
CA LEU A 206 -15.48 -22.49 -9.72
C LEU A 206 -14.10 -21.82 -9.70
N GLN A 207 -13.98 -20.68 -10.37
CA GLN A 207 -12.75 -19.88 -10.33
C GLN A 207 -12.40 -19.47 -8.91
N THR A 208 -13.37 -18.93 -8.17
CA THR A 208 -13.21 -18.51 -6.79
C THR A 208 -12.88 -19.70 -5.87
N ALA A 209 -13.66 -20.78 -5.97
CA ALA A 209 -13.45 -22.00 -5.18
C ALA A 209 -12.05 -22.59 -5.43
N PHE A 210 -11.63 -22.68 -6.69
CA PHE A 210 -10.34 -23.22 -7.05
C PHE A 210 -9.18 -22.36 -6.53
N THR A 211 -9.33 -21.04 -6.61
CA THR A 211 -8.36 -20.09 -6.06
C THR A 211 -8.23 -20.28 -4.55
N VAL A 212 -9.34 -20.35 -3.81
CA VAL A 212 -9.34 -20.59 -2.34
C VAL A 212 -8.65 -21.91 -2.00
N SER A 213 -8.92 -22.99 -2.76
CA SER A 213 -8.24 -24.29 -2.52
C SER A 213 -6.75 -24.25 -2.83
N LEU A 214 -6.34 -23.59 -3.92
CA LEU A 214 -4.91 -23.41 -4.24
C LEU A 214 -4.20 -22.53 -3.20
N GLU A 215 -4.85 -21.49 -2.70
CA GLU A 215 -4.31 -20.55 -1.72
C GLU A 215 -4.13 -21.13 -0.31
N GLN A 216 -4.63 -22.35 -0.05
CA GLN A 216 -4.25 -23.13 1.13
C GLN A 216 -2.77 -23.62 1.02
N SER A 217 -2.16 -23.59 -0.17
CA SER A 217 -0.75 -23.90 -0.37
C SER A 217 0.16 -22.82 0.25
N ARG A 218 1.26 -23.28 0.86
CA ARG A 218 2.35 -22.40 1.31
C ARG A 218 3.46 -22.21 0.25
N ASN A 219 3.41 -22.99 -0.82
CA ASN A 219 4.47 -23.05 -1.83
C ASN A 219 4.11 -22.31 -3.12
N ALA A 220 2.84 -22.10 -3.41
CA ALA A 220 2.38 -21.44 -4.63
C ALA A 220 1.56 -20.21 -4.31
N ASN A 221 1.95 -19.07 -4.91
CA ASN A 221 1.15 -17.85 -4.88
C ASN A 221 0.23 -17.82 -6.10
N VAL A 222 -1.06 -17.62 -5.90
CA VAL A 222 -1.97 -17.38 -7.01
C VAL A 222 -1.85 -15.91 -7.42
N PHE A 223 -1.59 -15.67 -8.71
CA PHE A 223 -1.51 -14.30 -9.25
C PHE A 223 -2.85 -13.58 -9.06
N SER A 224 -2.81 -12.43 -8.43
CA SER A 224 -4.01 -11.69 -8.06
C SER A 224 -4.83 -11.27 -9.28
N ARG A 225 -6.09 -11.66 -9.32
CA ARG A 225 -7.01 -11.25 -10.39
C ARG A 225 -7.26 -9.74 -10.42
N LEU A 226 -7.04 -9.05 -9.31
CA LEU A 226 -7.13 -7.58 -9.24
C LEU A 226 -6.10 -6.86 -10.12
N ARG A 227 -4.97 -7.52 -10.43
CA ARG A 227 -3.95 -6.97 -11.31
C ARG A 227 -4.27 -7.18 -12.79
N LEU A 228 -5.12 -8.17 -13.13
CA LEU A 228 -5.41 -8.51 -14.52
C LEU A 228 -5.96 -7.36 -15.37
N PRO A 229 -6.90 -6.51 -14.89
CA PRO A 229 -7.38 -5.37 -15.67
C PRO A 229 -6.25 -4.43 -16.12
N ASN A 230 -5.32 -4.10 -15.23
CA ASN A 230 -4.19 -3.22 -15.55
C ASN A 230 -3.23 -3.90 -16.54
N VAL A 231 -2.92 -5.18 -16.30
CA VAL A 231 -2.06 -5.96 -17.21
C VAL A 231 -2.67 -6.03 -18.61
N LEU A 232 -3.98 -6.28 -18.71
CA LEU A 232 -4.70 -6.32 -20.01
C LEU A 232 -4.67 -4.96 -20.72
N GLN A 233 -4.91 -3.86 -20.00
CA GLN A 233 -4.85 -2.52 -20.56
C GLN A 233 -3.45 -2.21 -21.13
N MET A 234 -2.40 -2.54 -20.39
CA MET A 234 -1.01 -2.37 -20.84
C MET A 234 -0.65 -3.27 -22.05
N MET A 235 -1.39 -4.36 -22.27
CA MET A 235 -1.31 -5.21 -23.46
C MET A 235 -2.17 -4.68 -24.62
N GLY A 236 -2.83 -3.51 -24.46
CA GLY A 236 -3.77 -2.97 -25.43
C GLY A 236 -5.06 -3.77 -25.57
N ARG A 237 -5.44 -4.51 -24.51
CA ARG A 237 -6.65 -5.33 -24.44
C ARG A 237 -7.73 -4.63 -23.59
N HIS A 238 -8.97 -5.10 -23.68
CA HIS A 238 -10.00 -4.63 -22.77
C HIS A 238 -9.81 -5.21 -21.37
N ALA A 239 -9.99 -4.39 -20.33
CA ALA A 239 -9.84 -4.78 -18.92
C ALA A 239 -10.69 -5.99 -18.49
N ASN A 240 -11.72 -6.35 -19.29
CA ASN A 240 -12.67 -7.44 -19.05
C ASN A 240 -12.49 -8.62 -20.02
N ASP A 241 -11.43 -8.65 -20.80
CA ASP A 241 -11.19 -9.77 -21.70
C ASP A 241 -11.07 -11.08 -20.90
N ARG A 242 -11.71 -12.12 -21.40
CA ARG A 242 -11.66 -13.45 -20.79
C ARG A 242 -10.23 -13.99 -20.87
N ILE A 243 -9.70 -14.45 -19.75
CA ILE A 243 -8.36 -15.03 -19.67
C ILE A 243 -8.38 -16.46 -20.21
N THR A 244 -8.30 -16.60 -21.53
CA THR A 244 -8.11 -17.89 -22.17
C THR A 244 -6.72 -18.44 -21.91
N PRO A 245 -6.44 -19.76 -22.08
CA PRO A 245 -5.10 -20.30 -21.94
C PRO A 245 -4.05 -19.60 -22.82
N ALA A 246 -4.42 -19.17 -24.03
CA ALA A 246 -3.53 -18.43 -24.93
C ALA A 246 -3.19 -17.05 -24.35
N LEU A 247 -4.19 -16.28 -23.94
CA LEU A 247 -4.00 -14.96 -23.33
C LEU A 247 -3.29 -15.10 -21.96
N GLY A 248 -3.66 -16.09 -21.16
CA GLY A 248 -3.00 -16.39 -19.89
C GLY A 248 -1.51 -16.67 -20.07
N ARG A 249 -1.10 -17.34 -21.14
CA ARG A 249 0.30 -17.53 -21.47
C ARG A 249 1.03 -16.23 -21.79
N GLU A 250 0.44 -15.33 -22.57
CA GLU A 250 0.99 -13.99 -22.86
C GLU A 250 1.17 -13.18 -21.56
N ILE A 251 0.17 -13.21 -20.67
CA ILE A 251 0.24 -12.59 -19.34
C ILE A 251 1.37 -13.18 -18.51
N CYS A 252 1.47 -14.52 -18.45
CA CYS A 252 2.53 -15.19 -17.69
C CYS A 252 3.93 -14.80 -18.16
N GLN A 253 4.14 -14.70 -19.47
CA GLN A 253 5.42 -14.29 -20.07
C GLN A 253 5.78 -12.85 -19.71
N ARG A 254 4.81 -11.95 -19.75
CA ARG A 254 4.96 -10.54 -19.40
C ARG A 254 5.26 -10.35 -17.90
N GLU A 255 4.44 -10.96 -17.04
CA GLU A 255 4.51 -10.79 -15.58
C GLU A 255 5.52 -11.74 -14.93
N ASN A 256 6.27 -12.51 -15.73
CA ASN A 256 7.23 -13.53 -15.25
C ASN A 256 6.58 -14.57 -14.30
N ILE A 257 5.33 -14.97 -14.59
CA ILE A 257 4.59 -15.96 -13.84
C ILE A 257 5.09 -17.36 -14.24
N ARG A 258 5.37 -18.20 -13.25
CA ARG A 258 6.06 -19.50 -13.43
C ARG A 258 5.20 -20.58 -14.04
N GLY A 259 3.90 -20.58 -13.76
CA GLY A 259 2.98 -21.62 -14.24
C GLY A 259 1.61 -21.06 -14.62
N LEU A 260 1.00 -21.65 -15.64
CA LEU A 260 -0.39 -21.38 -16.04
C LEU A 260 -1.24 -22.61 -15.74
N ILE A 261 -2.38 -22.40 -15.10
CA ILE A 261 -3.37 -23.44 -14.85
C ILE A 261 -4.60 -23.13 -15.69
N ALA A 262 -4.95 -24.04 -16.61
CA ALA A 262 -6.17 -23.97 -17.40
C ALA A 262 -7.17 -24.99 -16.88
N CYS A 263 -8.42 -24.57 -16.63
CA CYS A 263 -9.44 -25.42 -16.07
C CYS A 263 -10.69 -25.46 -16.97
N SER A 264 -11.34 -26.63 -17.02
CA SER A 264 -12.63 -26.78 -17.70
C SER A 264 -13.58 -27.64 -16.88
N ILE A 265 -14.88 -27.43 -17.10
CA ILE A 265 -15.94 -28.31 -16.60
C ILE A 265 -16.89 -28.68 -17.74
N THR A 266 -17.16 -29.96 -17.88
CA THR A 266 -18.10 -30.51 -18.84
C THR A 266 -19.19 -31.30 -18.12
N ARG A 267 -20.37 -31.46 -18.75
CA ARG A 267 -21.49 -32.24 -18.22
C ARG A 267 -22.01 -33.23 -19.23
N THR A 268 -22.14 -34.49 -18.82
CA THR A 268 -22.78 -35.54 -19.60
C THR A 268 -23.86 -36.22 -18.76
N GLY A 269 -25.11 -35.85 -19.00
CA GLY A 269 -26.25 -36.31 -18.19
C GLY A 269 -26.16 -35.81 -16.74
N GLN A 270 -25.93 -36.70 -15.77
CA GLN A 270 -25.72 -36.37 -14.34
C GLN A 270 -24.26 -36.31 -13.96
N GLU A 271 -23.35 -36.72 -14.83
CA GLU A 271 -21.90 -36.75 -14.56
C GLU A 271 -21.27 -35.42 -14.95
N TYR A 272 -20.49 -34.84 -14.04
CA TYR A 272 -19.61 -33.71 -14.27
C TYR A 272 -18.18 -34.21 -14.35
N ALA A 273 -17.41 -33.70 -15.32
CA ALA A 273 -15.98 -33.90 -15.43
C ALA A 273 -15.26 -32.56 -15.37
N LEU A 274 -14.39 -32.43 -14.37
CA LEU A 274 -13.54 -31.25 -14.19
C LEU A 274 -12.12 -31.61 -14.63
N THR A 275 -11.53 -30.79 -15.47
CA THR A 275 -10.15 -30.97 -15.95
C THR A 275 -9.32 -29.76 -15.56
N ALA A 276 -8.08 -29.99 -15.10
CA ALA A 276 -7.11 -28.96 -14.84
C ALA A 276 -5.78 -29.33 -15.49
N GLU A 277 -5.21 -28.40 -16.24
CA GLU A 277 -3.95 -28.55 -16.95
C GLU A 277 -2.93 -27.57 -16.40
N LEU A 278 -1.76 -28.07 -16.00
CA LEU A 278 -0.61 -27.27 -15.68
C LEU A 278 0.23 -27.09 -16.95
N ILE A 279 0.39 -25.84 -17.38
CA ILE A 279 1.00 -25.45 -18.63
C ILE A 279 2.28 -24.65 -18.34
N ASP A 280 3.37 -24.97 -19.05
CA ASP A 280 4.57 -24.13 -19.07
C ASP A 280 4.31 -22.89 -19.93
N PRO A 281 4.30 -21.66 -19.36
CA PRO A 281 3.99 -20.47 -20.14
C PRO A 281 5.03 -20.15 -21.22
N GLN A 282 6.27 -20.61 -21.05
CA GLN A 282 7.37 -20.28 -21.96
C GLN A 282 7.20 -20.96 -23.32
N ASN A 283 6.84 -22.23 -23.32
CA ASN A 283 6.71 -23.02 -24.54
C ASN A 283 5.27 -23.47 -24.85
N GLY A 284 4.34 -23.28 -23.92
CA GLY A 284 2.93 -23.68 -24.06
C GLY A 284 2.69 -25.20 -23.92
N ALA A 285 3.67 -25.94 -23.43
CA ALA A 285 3.53 -27.38 -23.24
C ALA A 285 2.68 -27.70 -22.01
N THR A 286 1.69 -28.58 -22.15
CA THR A 286 0.97 -29.14 -21.03
C THR A 286 1.89 -30.11 -20.27
N LEU A 287 2.30 -29.71 -19.07
CA LEU A 287 3.19 -30.49 -18.21
C LEU A 287 2.44 -31.63 -17.50
N ARG A 288 1.21 -31.36 -17.08
CA ARG A 288 0.29 -32.29 -16.44
C ARG A 288 -1.15 -31.97 -16.79
N SER A 289 -1.97 -32.99 -16.86
CA SER A 289 -3.43 -32.87 -17.01
C SER A 289 -4.09 -33.84 -16.02
N TYR A 290 -5.07 -33.35 -15.29
CA TYR A 290 -5.83 -34.10 -14.31
C TYR A 290 -7.32 -33.99 -14.62
N THR A 291 -8.06 -35.06 -14.44
CA THR A 291 -9.50 -35.09 -14.58
C THR A 291 -10.10 -35.74 -13.34
N GLU A 292 -11.08 -35.08 -12.75
CA GLU A 292 -11.94 -35.63 -11.71
C GLU A 292 -13.37 -35.71 -12.24
N ARG A 293 -14.08 -36.76 -11.81
CA ARG A 293 -15.48 -36.99 -12.21
C ARG A 293 -16.35 -37.14 -10.99
N THR A 294 -17.53 -36.57 -11.05
CA THR A 294 -18.49 -36.65 -9.97
C THR A 294 -19.92 -36.77 -10.50
N ASN A 295 -20.79 -37.47 -9.76
CA ASN A 295 -22.20 -37.56 -10.08
C ASN A 295 -22.99 -36.52 -9.29
N GLY A 296 -23.66 -35.62 -10.00
CA GLY A 296 -24.44 -34.55 -9.41
C GLY A 296 -23.62 -33.32 -9.00
N GLU A 297 -24.30 -32.23 -8.82
CA GLU A 297 -23.73 -30.90 -8.51
C GLU A 297 -23.01 -30.86 -7.14
N ALA A 298 -23.54 -31.61 -6.15
CA ALA A 298 -23.01 -31.61 -4.79
C ALA A 298 -21.55 -32.06 -4.69
N GLY A 299 -21.08 -32.93 -5.60
CA GLY A 299 -19.69 -33.41 -5.60
C GLY A 299 -18.72 -32.52 -6.40
N VAL A 300 -19.16 -31.43 -7.00
CA VAL A 300 -18.30 -30.58 -7.86
C VAL A 300 -17.21 -29.90 -7.06
N LEU A 301 -17.51 -29.38 -5.87
CA LEU A 301 -16.51 -28.73 -5.01
C LEU A 301 -15.47 -29.74 -4.48
N ASP A 302 -15.88 -30.97 -4.14
CA ASP A 302 -14.95 -32.04 -3.72
C ASP A 302 -14.00 -32.45 -4.86
N ALA A 303 -14.55 -32.57 -6.08
CA ALA A 303 -13.77 -32.86 -7.27
C ALA A 303 -12.77 -31.73 -7.61
N LEU A 304 -13.18 -30.47 -7.45
CA LEU A 304 -12.34 -29.31 -7.63
C LEU A 304 -11.17 -29.29 -6.62
N ASP A 305 -11.48 -29.61 -5.37
CA ASP A 305 -10.51 -29.69 -4.29
C ASP A 305 -9.49 -30.83 -4.51
N ALA A 306 -9.97 -31.97 -5.01
CA ALA A 306 -9.08 -33.07 -5.41
C ALA A 306 -8.11 -32.69 -6.56
N LEU A 307 -8.58 -31.89 -7.53
CA LEU A 307 -7.73 -31.33 -8.59
C LEU A 307 -6.67 -30.38 -8.03
N SER A 308 -7.09 -29.47 -7.14
CA SER A 308 -6.20 -28.52 -6.48
C SER A 308 -5.07 -29.25 -5.74
N ARG A 309 -5.38 -30.27 -4.92
CA ARG A 309 -4.37 -31.05 -4.21
C ARG A 309 -3.34 -31.71 -5.13
N LYS A 310 -3.78 -32.23 -6.29
CA LYS A 310 -2.86 -32.82 -7.28
C LYS A 310 -1.91 -31.79 -7.88
N ILE A 311 -2.44 -30.61 -8.21
CA ILE A 311 -1.63 -29.51 -8.74
C ILE A 311 -0.65 -29.01 -7.68
N ARG A 312 -1.09 -28.80 -6.43
CA ARG A 312 -0.23 -28.38 -5.33
C ARG A 312 0.95 -29.34 -5.11
N ALA A 313 0.70 -30.65 -5.23
CA ALA A 313 1.76 -31.65 -5.17
C ALA A 313 2.79 -31.51 -6.30
N ASP A 314 2.35 -31.21 -7.53
CA ASP A 314 3.24 -30.97 -8.67
C ASP A 314 3.98 -29.62 -8.57
N LEU A 315 3.40 -28.64 -7.86
CA LEU A 315 4.06 -27.38 -7.53
C LEU A 315 5.08 -27.51 -6.39
N GLY A 316 5.29 -28.73 -5.87
CA GLY A 316 6.34 -29.08 -4.91
C GLY A 316 5.89 -29.12 -3.45
N GLU A 317 4.58 -29.04 -3.17
CA GLU A 317 4.06 -29.23 -1.82
C GLU A 317 4.07 -30.72 -1.46
N SER A 318 4.63 -31.06 -0.30
CA SER A 318 4.66 -32.45 0.11
C SER A 318 3.26 -32.95 0.50
N LEU A 319 2.97 -34.24 0.23
CA LEU A 319 1.70 -34.87 0.62
C LEU A 319 1.42 -34.74 2.13
N TYR A 320 2.48 -34.74 2.96
CA TYR A 320 2.35 -34.50 4.39
C TYR A 320 1.86 -33.07 4.71
N GLN A 321 2.41 -32.06 4.02
CA GLN A 321 1.98 -30.66 4.20
C GLN A 321 0.53 -30.47 3.73
N ILE A 322 0.17 -31.06 2.56
CA ILE A 322 -1.19 -31.02 2.06
C ILE A 322 -2.15 -31.63 3.09
N HIS A 323 -1.88 -32.84 3.60
CA HIS A 323 -2.76 -33.49 4.58
C HIS A 323 -2.80 -32.81 5.95
N ALA A 324 -1.73 -32.13 6.35
CA ALA A 324 -1.65 -31.49 7.68
C ALA A 324 -2.36 -30.11 7.74
N ALA A 325 -2.44 -29.39 6.61
CA ALA A 325 -2.96 -28.03 6.54
C ALA A 325 -4.23 -27.90 5.70
N ASP A 326 -4.59 -28.91 4.92
CA ASP A 326 -5.67 -28.86 3.95
C ASP A 326 -7.02 -29.17 4.61
N ARG A 327 -7.97 -28.27 4.37
CA ARG A 327 -9.38 -28.49 4.78
C ARG A 327 -10.24 -28.54 3.54
N PRO A 328 -11.22 -29.50 3.46
CA PRO A 328 -12.11 -29.58 2.32
C PRO A 328 -12.81 -28.25 2.02
N LEU A 329 -12.90 -27.86 0.76
CA LEU A 329 -13.55 -26.62 0.34
C LEU A 329 -14.96 -26.43 0.95
N PRO A 330 -15.83 -27.44 0.98
CA PRO A 330 -17.16 -27.29 1.60
C PRO A 330 -17.11 -26.93 3.10
N GLU A 331 -16.03 -27.24 3.79
CA GLU A 331 -15.85 -26.91 5.22
C GLU A 331 -15.28 -25.51 5.44
N VAL A 332 -14.53 -24.98 4.47
CA VAL A 332 -13.82 -23.69 4.58
C VAL A 332 -14.37 -22.59 3.70
N THR A 333 -15.50 -22.79 3.04
CA THR A 333 -16.21 -21.76 2.29
C THR A 333 -17.72 -21.96 2.46
N THR A 334 -18.37 -22.44 1.44
CA THR A 334 -19.81 -22.78 1.43
C THR A 334 -20.02 -24.07 0.63
N THR A 335 -21.01 -24.85 1.04
CA THR A 335 -21.47 -26.01 0.26
C THR A 335 -22.38 -25.61 -0.90
N SER A 336 -22.83 -24.35 -0.93
CA SER A 336 -23.77 -23.83 -1.92
C SER A 336 -23.06 -23.13 -3.08
N LEU A 337 -23.06 -23.75 -4.25
CA LEU A 337 -22.56 -23.10 -5.47
C LEU A 337 -23.29 -21.80 -5.80
N ALA A 338 -24.57 -21.68 -5.44
CA ALA A 338 -25.34 -20.45 -5.63
C ALA A 338 -24.81 -19.33 -4.71
N ALA A 339 -24.60 -19.62 -3.42
CA ALA A 339 -24.00 -18.64 -2.49
C ALA A 339 -22.60 -18.22 -2.92
N LEU A 340 -21.79 -19.18 -3.38
CA LEU A 340 -20.43 -18.91 -3.86
C LEU A 340 -20.44 -18.05 -5.12
N LYS A 341 -21.37 -18.31 -6.06
CA LYS A 341 -21.54 -17.48 -7.26
C LYS A 341 -21.91 -16.04 -6.89
N ASP A 342 -22.91 -15.86 -6.05
CA ASP A 342 -23.35 -14.52 -5.64
C ASP A 342 -22.23 -13.76 -4.95
N TYR A 343 -21.46 -14.42 -4.09
CA TYR A 343 -20.27 -13.85 -3.46
C TYR A 343 -19.20 -13.46 -4.51
N ALA A 344 -18.85 -14.36 -5.43
CA ALA A 344 -17.83 -14.12 -6.44
C ALA A 344 -18.20 -12.98 -7.40
N ASP A 345 -19.46 -12.97 -7.87
CA ASP A 345 -19.99 -11.89 -8.71
C ASP A 345 -20.01 -10.56 -7.94
N GLY A 346 -20.39 -10.59 -6.66
CA GLY A 346 -20.35 -9.45 -5.77
C GLY A 346 -18.94 -8.86 -5.61
N ILE A 347 -17.93 -9.69 -5.36
CA ILE A 347 -16.52 -9.28 -5.28
C ILE A 347 -16.06 -8.66 -6.61
N SER A 348 -16.40 -9.30 -7.75
CA SER A 348 -16.05 -8.78 -9.07
C SER A 348 -16.65 -7.41 -9.36
N LEU A 349 -17.90 -7.17 -8.95
CA LEU A 349 -18.55 -5.87 -9.10
C LEU A 349 -18.00 -4.83 -8.13
N TRP A 350 -17.69 -5.22 -6.90
CA TRP A 350 -17.07 -4.36 -5.90
C TRP A 350 -15.71 -3.82 -6.37
N GLN A 351 -14.89 -4.69 -6.92
CA GLN A 351 -13.58 -4.36 -7.49
C GLN A 351 -13.65 -3.40 -8.70
N ARG A 352 -14.78 -3.40 -9.41
CA ARG A 352 -15.08 -2.49 -10.54
C ARG A 352 -15.80 -1.21 -10.09
N GLU A 353 -15.82 -0.93 -8.80
CA GLU A 353 -16.48 0.23 -8.21
C GLU A 353 -18.01 0.27 -8.46
N LYS A 354 -18.63 -0.87 -8.83
CA LYS A 354 -20.07 -1.02 -9.00
C LYS A 354 -20.75 -1.40 -7.68
N PHE A 355 -20.51 -0.61 -6.65
CA PHE A 355 -20.86 -0.88 -5.25
C PHE A 355 -22.34 -1.19 -5.06
N HIS A 356 -23.24 -0.40 -5.70
CA HIS A 356 -24.68 -0.60 -5.59
C HIS A 356 -25.18 -1.90 -6.23
N GLN A 357 -24.42 -2.47 -7.18
CA GLN A 357 -24.73 -3.76 -7.79
C GLN A 357 -24.12 -4.92 -6.97
N ALA A 358 -23.00 -4.71 -6.31
CA ALA A 358 -22.33 -5.71 -5.49
C ALA A 358 -23.09 -6.05 -4.19
N LEU A 359 -23.58 -5.03 -3.46
CA LEU A 359 -24.22 -5.21 -2.15
C LEU A 359 -25.41 -6.18 -2.16
N PRO A 360 -26.36 -6.14 -3.14
CA PRO A 360 -27.42 -7.13 -3.22
C PRO A 360 -26.93 -8.58 -3.37
N LEU A 361 -25.80 -8.79 -4.06
CA LEU A 361 -25.23 -10.12 -4.26
C LEU A 361 -24.59 -10.64 -2.97
N PHE A 362 -23.88 -9.83 -2.21
CA PHE A 362 -23.40 -10.25 -0.90
C PHE A 362 -24.55 -10.61 0.05
N ARG A 363 -25.66 -9.85 0.02
CA ARG A 363 -26.88 -10.18 0.78
C ARG A 363 -27.51 -11.50 0.31
N ALA A 364 -27.53 -11.78 -0.98
CA ALA A 364 -28.05 -13.04 -1.53
C ALA A 364 -27.16 -14.22 -1.11
N ALA A 365 -25.84 -14.06 -1.11
CA ALA A 365 -24.91 -15.08 -0.66
C ALA A 365 -25.14 -15.50 0.80
N VAL A 366 -25.26 -14.55 1.73
CA VAL A 366 -25.54 -14.84 3.15
C VAL A 366 -27.00 -15.31 3.39
N ALA A 367 -27.94 -14.92 2.55
CA ALA A 367 -29.31 -15.44 2.62
C ALA A 367 -29.38 -16.91 2.20
N THR A 368 -28.56 -17.31 1.23
CA THR A 368 -28.46 -18.68 0.73
C THR A 368 -27.64 -19.59 1.69
N ASP A 369 -26.53 -19.08 2.22
CA ASP A 369 -25.74 -19.74 3.28
C ASP A 369 -25.43 -18.78 4.42
N PRO A 370 -26.24 -18.77 5.49
CA PRO A 370 -26.03 -17.90 6.65
C PRO A 370 -24.73 -18.14 7.43
N GLY A 371 -24.00 -19.21 7.15
CA GLY A 371 -22.72 -19.52 7.76
C GLY A 371 -21.51 -19.19 6.88
N PHE A 372 -21.70 -18.51 5.77
CA PHE A 372 -20.60 -18.17 4.84
C PHE A 372 -19.79 -16.97 5.36
N ALA A 373 -18.72 -17.24 6.10
CA ALA A 373 -17.90 -16.26 6.81
C ALA A 373 -17.39 -15.13 5.89
N MET A 374 -16.83 -15.46 4.73
CA MET A 374 -16.28 -14.46 3.79
C MET A 374 -17.37 -13.57 3.18
N ALA A 375 -18.59 -14.07 2.98
CA ALA A 375 -19.69 -13.25 2.48
C ALA A 375 -20.17 -12.26 3.57
N HIS A 376 -20.20 -12.66 4.84
CA HIS A 376 -20.45 -11.76 5.95
C HIS A 376 -19.33 -10.71 6.08
N ALA A 377 -18.05 -11.08 5.94
CA ALA A 377 -16.95 -10.12 5.95
C ALA A 377 -17.06 -9.11 4.81
N ALA A 378 -17.42 -9.56 3.59
CA ALA A 378 -17.64 -8.66 2.46
C ALA A 378 -18.80 -7.67 2.70
N LEU A 379 -19.87 -8.11 3.37
CA LEU A 379 -20.95 -7.22 3.82
C LEU A 379 -20.45 -6.23 4.88
N GLY A 380 -19.64 -6.70 5.82
CA GLY A 380 -18.99 -5.86 6.84
C GLY A 380 -18.20 -4.71 6.19
N THR A 381 -17.25 -5.05 5.33
CA THR A 381 -16.48 -4.06 4.54
C THR A 381 -17.40 -3.13 3.73
N ALA A 382 -18.41 -3.68 3.06
CA ALA A 382 -19.31 -2.87 2.25
C ALA A 382 -20.06 -1.83 3.09
N TYR A 383 -20.66 -2.23 4.22
CA TYR A 383 -21.40 -1.32 5.07
C TYR A 383 -20.49 -0.31 5.79
N CYS A 384 -19.27 -0.70 6.18
CA CYS A 384 -18.29 0.23 6.78
C CYS A 384 -17.69 1.20 5.76
N SER A 385 -17.74 0.87 4.46
CA SER A 385 -17.17 1.74 3.42
C SER A 385 -17.78 3.14 3.42
N TYR A 386 -17.03 4.11 2.91
CA TYR A 386 -17.49 5.51 2.73
C TYR A 386 -18.74 5.63 1.84
N ILE A 387 -19.06 4.60 1.05
CA ILE A 387 -20.23 4.55 0.17
C ILE A 387 -21.52 4.41 0.96
N TYR A 388 -21.55 3.51 1.95
CA TYR A 388 -22.76 3.20 2.73
C TYR A 388 -22.71 3.81 4.12
N ASN A 389 -21.53 3.81 4.74
CA ASN A 389 -21.26 4.36 6.05
C ASN A 389 -22.26 3.92 7.13
N GLU A 390 -22.55 2.62 7.12
CA GLU A 390 -23.44 1.96 8.08
C GLU A 390 -22.62 1.12 9.07
N GLN A 391 -21.70 1.75 9.80
CA GLN A 391 -20.78 1.05 10.70
C GLN A 391 -21.45 0.07 11.68
N PRO A 392 -22.57 0.40 12.35
CA PRO A 392 -23.22 -0.56 13.24
C PRO A 392 -23.71 -1.82 12.50
N THR A 393 -24.19 -1.67 11.25
CA THR A 393 -24.60 -2.81 10.42
C THR A 393 -23.38 -3.61 9.97
N GLY A 394 -22.31 -2.92 9.56
CA GLY A 394 -21.04 -3.52 9.17
C GLY A 394 -20.40 -4.31 10.31
N GLN A 395 -20.38 -3.76 11.52
CA GLN A 395 -19.89 -4.44 12.72
C GLN A 395 -20.66 -5.74 12.99
N GLN A 396 -21.99 -5.73 12.91
CA GLN A 396 -22.82 -6.92 13.09
C GLN A 396 -22.48 -8.01 12.06
N GLU A 397 -22.24 -7.63 10.82
CA GLU A 397 -21.85 -8.60 9.79
C GLU A 397 -20.46 -9.16 10.04
N TYR A 398 -19.51 -8.35 10.47
CA TYR A 398 -18.19 -8.83 10.91
C TYR A 398 -18.25 -9.75 12.12
N GLU A 399 -19.08 -9.46 13.11
CA GLU A 399 -19.31 -10.34 14.27
C GLU A 399 -19.83 -11.72 13.83
N LYS A 400 -20.69 -11.77 12.82
CA LYS A 400 -21.11 -13.05 12.22
C LYS A 400 -19.96 -13.72 11.47
N ALA A 401 -19.16 -12.98 10.68
CA ALA A 401 -18.00 -13.51 10.00
C ALA A 401 -17.02 -14.17 10.98
N LEU A 402 -16.77 -13.51 12.11
CA LEU A 402 -15.92 -14.04 13.18
C LEU A 402 -16.53 -15.25 13.88
N ALA A 403 -17.85 -15.24 14.14
CA ALA A 403 -18.56 -16.38 14.71
C ALA A 403 -18.51 -17.63 13.83
N PHE A 404 -18.48 -17.45 12.51
CA PHE A 404 -18.36 -18.52 11.53
C PHE A 404 -16.93 -18.71 10.99
N SER A 405 -15.93 -18.13 11.64
CA SER A 405 -14.54 -18.16 11.18
C SER A 405 -13.96 -19.57 11.07
N ASP A 406 -14.51 -20.55 11.80
CA ASP A 406 -14.18 -21.97 11.64
C ASP A 406 -14.53 -22.50 10.24
N ARG A 407 -15.40 -21.83 9.48
CA ARG A 407 -15.73 -22.10 8.09
C ARG A 407 -14.93 -21.24 7.11
N ALA A 408 -13.80 -20.74 7.50
CA ALA A 408 -12.85 -20.03 6.66
C ALA A 408 -11.46 -20.69 6.74
N THR A 409 -10.65 -20.54 5.68
CA THR A 409 -9.25 -20.94 5.70
C THR A 409 -8.46 -20.13 6.72
N ASP A 410 -7.27 -20.59 7.12
CA ASP A 410 -6.38 -19.83 8.01
C ASP A 410 -6.05 -18.44 7.45
N ARG A 411 -5.83 -18.37 6.13
CA ARG A 411 -5.58 -17.13 5.40
C ARG A 411 -6.78 -16.18 5.47
N GLU A 412 -7.96 -16.69 5.16
CA GLU A 412 -9.20 -15.89 5.20
C GLU A 412 -9.54 -15.40 6.61
N ARG A 413 -9.29 -16.21 7.65
CA ARG A 413 -9.46 -15.78 9.05
C ARG A 413 -8.56 -14.58 9.39
N MET A 414 -7.31 -14.60 8.93
CA MET A 414 -6.40 -13.47 9.12
C MET A 414 -6.91 -12.22 8.40
N ILE A 415 -7.45 -12.37 7.18
CA ILE A 415 -8.04 -11.27 6.39
C ILE A 415 -9.26 -10.69 7.11
N ILE A 416 -10.19 -11.55 7.59
CA ILE A 416 -11.39 -11.12 8.33
C ILE A 416 -10.99 -10.29 9.55
N ASN A 417 -10.04 -10.77 10.35
CA ASN A 417 -9.61 -10.06 11.57
C ASN A 417 -8.94 -8.72 11.23
N ALA A 418 -8.05 -8.68 10.22
CA ALA A 418 -7.35 -7.46 9.83
C ALA A 418 -8.33 -6.40 9.30
N ASN A 419 -9.24 -6.79 8.39
CA ASN A 419 -10.23 -5.88 7.83
C ASN A 419 -11.25 -5.41 8.90
N PHE A 420 -11.64 -6.28 9.82
CA PHE A 420 -12.50 -5.89 10.94
C PHE A 420 -11.84 -4.83 11.81
N ALA A 421 -10.59 -5.03 12.21
CA ALA A 421 -9.87 -4.06 13.03
C ALA A 421 -9.68 -2.72 12.28
N ASP A 422 -9.39 -2.77 10.98
CA ASP A 422 -9.24 -1.59 10.11
C ASP A 422 -10.57 -0.81 10.01
N ASP A 423 -11.64 -1.48 9.61
CA ASP A 423 -12.97 -0.88 9.44
C ASP A 423 -13.57 -0.36 10.77
N MET A 424 -13.18 -0.95 11.90
CA MET A 424 -13.54 -0.44 13.25
C MET A 424 -12.59 0.65 13.76
N ASN A 425 -11.61 1.07 12.93
CA ASN A 425 -10.62 2.09 13.27
C ASN A 425 -9.73 1.73 14.49
N HIS A 426 -9.50 0.42 14.71
CA HIS A 426 -8.56 -0.09 15.71
C HIS A 426 -7.14 -0.12 15.09
N VAL A 427 -6.57 1.06 14.85
CA VAL A 427 -5.41 1.29 13.98
C VAL A 427 -4.18 0.45 14.31
N ASP A 428 -3.81 0.37 15.59
CA ASP A 428 -2.62 -0.37 16.03
C ASP A 428 -2.85 -1.89 15.91
N GLU A 429 -4.03 -2.37 16.30
CA GLU A 429 -4.42 -3.77 16.14
C GLU A 429 -4.47 -4.18 14.66
N ALA A 430 -5.06 -3.36 13.79
CA ALA A 430 -5.08 -3.60 12.35
C ALA A 430 -3.66 -3.66 11.78
N ALA A 431 -2.78 -2.73 12.17
CA ALA A 431 -1.39 -2.71 11.73
C ALA A 431 -0.64 -3.98 12.13
N ASP A 432 -0.80 -4.45 13.37
CA ASP A 432 -0.18 -5.69 13.86
C ASP A 432 -0.70 -6.92 13.10
N LEU A 433 -2.01 -6.97 12.83
CA LEU A 433 -2.65 -8.06 12.07
C LEU A 433 -2.19 -8.07 10.60
N TYR A 434 -2.10 -6.91 9.95
CA TYR A 434 -1.53 -6.81 8.59
C TYR A 434 -0.07 -7.24 8.55
N GLN A 435 0.74 -6.85 9.52
CA GLN A 435 2.15 -7.28 9.60
C GLN A 435 2.26 -8.80 9.82
N ALA A 436 1.46 -9.37 10.71
CA ALA A 436 1.42 -10.81 10.94
C ALA A 436 1.02 -11.59 9.68
N TYR A 437 0.04 -11.08 8.93
CA TYR A 437 -0.37 -11.64 7.65
C TYR A 437 0.74 -11.57 6.60
N LEU A 438 1.31 -10.37 6.38
CA LEU A 438 2.34 -10.14 5.36
C LEU A 438 3.67 -10.84 5.68
N LYS A 439 3.92 -11.23 6.92
CA LYS A 439 5.04 -12.10 7.28
C LYS A 439 4.88 -13.51 6.68
N GLN A 440 3.64 -14.00 6.54
CA GLN A 440 3.34 -15.32 5.94
C GLN A 440 3.13 -15.23 4.44
N TYR A 441 2.51 -14.14 3.97
CA TYR A 441 2.14 -13.90 2.57
C TYR A 441 2.72 -12.56 2.07
N PRO A 442 4.05 -12.45 1.94
CA PRO A 442 4.74 -11.16 1.72
C PRO A 442 4.45 -10.49 0.37
N ASP A 443 3.95 -11.26 -0.60
CA ASP A 443 3.67 -10.79 -1.95
C ASP A 443 2.16 -10.62 -2.22
N ASP A 444 1.31 -10.69 -1.17
CA ASP A 444 -0.12 -10.41 -1.30
C ASP A 444 -0.36 -8.93 -1.53
N TRP A 445 -0.55 -8.61 -2.81
CA TRP A 445 -0.73 -7.24 -3.30
C TRP A 445 -1.92 -6.50 -2.66
N THR A 446 -3.04 -7.21 -2.40
CA THR A 446 -4.25 -6.62 -1.81
C THR A 446 -3.99 -6.20 -0.36
N MET A 447 -3.40 -7.10 0.42
CA MET A 447 -3.13 -6.83 1.83
C MET A 447 -2.00 -5.81 2.02
N LEU A 448 -1.01 -5.78 1.11
CA LEU A 448 -0.02 -4.70 1.06
C LEU A 448 -0.69 -3.34 0.81
N LYS A 449 -1.65 -3.26 -0.11
CA LYS A 449 -2.39 -2.02 -0.37
C LYS A 449 -3.25 -1.58 0.82
N ASN A 450 -4.01 -2.49 1.42
CA ASN A 450 -4.83 -2.17 2.59
C ASN A 450 -3.95 -1.65 3.74
N TYR A 451 -2.82 -2.33 4.00
CA TYR A 451 -1.90 -1.90 5.04
C TYR A 451 -1.25 -0.54 4.75
N ALA A 452 -0.82 -0.31 3.52
CA ALA A 452 -0.27 0.99 3.13
C ALA A 452 -1.30 2.11 3.27
N HIS A 453 -2.55 1.84 2.87
CA HIS A 453 -3.67 2.77 3.01
C HIS A 453 -3.97 3.09 4.47
N LEU A 454 -4.09 2.08 5.34
CA LEU A 454 -4.25 2.26 6.79
C LEU A 454 -3.16 3.19 7.35
N LEU A 455 -1.90 2.90 7.05
CA LEU A 455 -0.77 3.68 7.54
C LEU A 455 -0.83 5.14 7.10
N ARG A 456 -1.13 5.39 5.81
CA ARG A 456 -1.22 6.74 5.27
C ARG A 456 -2.38 7.52 5.90
N MET A 457 -3.58 6.92 5.95
CA MET A 457 -4.77 7.57 6.51
C MET A 457 -4.60 7.98 7.98
N HIS A 458 -3.70 7.30 8.71
CA HIS A 458 -3.42 7.59 10.11
C HIS A 458 -2.07 8.30 10.33
N GLY A 459 -1.61 9.11 9.36
CA GLY A 459 -0.44 9.99 9.49
C GLY A 459 0.91 9.24 9.57
N ARG A 460 0.94 7.95 9.23
CA ARG A 460 2.16 7.11 9.21
C ARG A 460 2.76 7.06 7.80
N ALA A 461 2.79 8.19 7.10
CA ALA A 461 3.25 8.30 5.71
C ALA A 461 4.63 7.68 5.44
N PRO A 462 5.67 7.82 6.31
CA PRO A 462 6.96 7.17 6.08
C PRO A 462 6.86 5.63 6.04
N GLN A 463 5.98 5.05 6.85
CA GLN A 463 5.75 3.60 6.87
C GLN A 463 4.90 3.17 5.67
N ALA A 464 3.90 3.96 5.28
CA ALA A 464 3.10 3.72 4.07
C ALA A 464 3.98 3.69 2.81
N ILE A 465 4.93 4.63 2.67
CA ILE A 465 5.87 4.68 1.55
C ILE A 465 6.67 3.37 1.44
N LYS A 466 7.11 2.79 2.56
CA LYS A 466 7.80 1.49 2.54
C LYS A 466 6.90 0.38 2.00
N GLN A 467 5.61 0.37 2.37
CA GLN A 467 4.66 -0.61 1.85
C GLN A 467 4.39 -0.38 0.35
N TYR A 468 4.25 0.87 -0.10
CA TYR A 468 4.13 1.18 -1.53
C TYR A 468 5.36 0.73 -2.32
N GLN A 469 6.56 0.86 -1.78
CA GLN A 469 7.79 0.32 -2.40
C GLN A 469 7.77 -1.20 -2.51
N GLU A 470 7.24 -1.92 -1.51
CA GLU A 470 7.05 -3.37 -1.58
C GLU A 470 5.98 -3.75 -2.62
N ILE A 471 4.89 -2.99 -2.74
CA ILE A 471 3.89 -3.17 -3.80
C ILE A 471 4.55 -3.02 -5.18
N LEU A 472 5.36 -1.96 -5.38
CA LEU A 472 6.05 -1.70 -6.64
C LEU A 472 7.17 -2.72 -6.93
N ARG A 473 7.68 -3.43 -5.93
CA ARG A 473 8.57 -4.58 -6.14
C ARG A 473 7.83 -5.76 -6.78
N VAL A 474 6.57 -5.97 -6.39
CA VAL A 474 5.70 -7.05 -6.91
C VAL A 474 5.02 -6.63 -8.22
N ALA A 475 4.64 -5.35 -8.33
CA ALA A 475 3.92 -4.76 -9.45
C ALA A 475 4.55 -3.41 -9.82
N PRO A 476 5.70 -3.40 -10.53
CA PRO A 476 6.45 -2.17 -10.81
C PRO A 476 5.74 -1.19 -11.73
N ASP A 477 4.68 -1.62 -12.37
CA ASP A 477 3.85 -0.88 -13.32
C ASP A 477 2.45 -0.54 -12.76
N ASP A 478 2.25 -0.66 -11.44
CA ASP A 478 1.01 -0.22 -10.79
C ASP A 478 0.98 1.31 -10.65
N ALA A 479 0.43 1.98 -11.65
CA ALA A 479 0.32 3.44 -11.69
C ALA A 479 -0.41 4.02 -10.47
N ARG A 480 -1.44 3.34 -9.97
CA ARG A 480 -2.21 3.78 -8.80
C ARG A 480 -1.37 3.77 -7.53
N THR A 481 -0.45 2.80 -7.37
CA THR A 481 0.49 2.81 -6.24
C THR A 481 1.45 3.99 -6.30
N TYR A 482 1.88 4.40 -7.49
CA TYR A 482 2.66 5.64 -7.63
C TYR A 482 1.87 6.88 -7.22
N LEU A 483 0.56 6.96 -7.51
CA LEU A 483 -0.30 8.07 -7.05
C LEU A 483 -0.40 8.12 -5.53
N GLU A 484 -0.69 6.99 -4.90
CA GLU A 484 -0.78 6.90 -3.43
C GLU A 484 0.56 7.26 -2.76
N MET A 485 1.66 6.81 -3.35
CA MET A 485 3.00 7.14 -2.89
C MET A 485 3.31 8.63 -3.08
N ALA A 486 2.85 9.24 -4.19
CA ALA A 486 2.99 10.67 -4.43
C ALA A 486 2.23 11.49 -3.38
N THR A 487 1.01 11.09 -3.05
CA THR A 487 0.22 11.71 -1.98
C THR A 487 0.95 11.59 -0.62
N ALA A 488 1.49 10.42 -0.31
CA ALA A 488 2.25 10.22 0.93
C ALA A 488 3.54 11.08 1.00
N TYR A 489 4.23 11.28 -0.13
CA TYR A 489 5.35 12.22 -0.20
C TYR A 489 4.91 13.67 -0.05
N SER A 490 3.75 14.05 -0.63
CA SER A 490 3.17 15.38 -0.44
C SER A 490 2.85 15.64 1.03
N GLU A 491 2.27 14.67 1.73
CA GLU A 491 2.00 14.76 3.18
C GLU A 491 3.28 14.97 4.03
N LEU A 492 4.42 14.53 3.52
CA LEU A 492 5.74 14.73 4.15
C LEU A 492 6.48 15.99 3.65
N HIS A 493 5.86 16.81 2.80
CA HIS A 493 6.49 17.97 2.12
C HIS A 493 7.70 17.61 1.25
N ASP A 494 7.89 16.34 0.91
CA ASP A 494 8.87 15.92 -0.10
C ASP A 494 8.29 16.10 -1.51
N LEU A 495 8.14 17.37 -1.91
CA LEU A 495 7.53 17.74 -3.18
C LEU A 495 8.31 17.22 -4.39
N HIS A 496 9.63 17.05 -4.26
CA HIS A 496 10.44 16.49 -5.32
C HIS A 496 10.07 15.02 -5.61
N SER A 497 10.03 14.20 -4.56
CA SER A 497 9.63 12.79 -4.67
C SER A 497 8.15 12.66 -5.06
N ALA A 498 7.27 13.53 -4.56
CA ALA A 498 5.86 13.56 -4.92
C ALA A 498 5.67 13.79 -6.42
N LEU A 499 6.24 14.86 -6.98
CA LEU A 499 6.13 15.19 -8.40
C LEU A 499 6.76 14.12 -9.29
N HIS A 500 7.85 13.49 -8.84
CA HIS A 500 8.44 12.36 -9.54
C HIS A 500 7.49 11.16 -9.59
N ALA A 501 6.88 10.79 -8.47
CA ALA A 501 5.93 9.68 -8.40
C ALA A 501 4.67 9.95 -9.24
N TYR A 502 4.10 11.17 -9.20
CA TYR A 502 3.03 11.57 -10.13
C TYR A 502 3.45 11.41 -11.60
N SER A 503 4.67 11.83 -11.95
CA SER A 503 5.17 11.66 -13.32
C SER A 503 5.25 10.19 -13.74
N GLN A 504 5.68 9.30 -12.85
CA GLN A 504 5.69 7.85 -13.12
C GLN A 504 4.27 7.31 -13.35
N ALA A 505 3.31 7.69 -12.50
CA ALA A 505 1.92 7.29 -12.64
C ALA A 505 1.33 7.68 -14.00
N PHE A 506 1.53 8.95 -14.41
CA PHE A 506 0.99 9.46 -15.68
C PHE A 506 1.74 8.98 -16.92
N GLN A 507 2.98 8.51 -16.79
CA GLN A 507 3.68 7.82 -17.87
C GLN A 507 3.12 6.42 -18.09
N LEU A 508 2.69 5.74 -17.03
CA LEU A 508 2.08 4.41 -17.09
C LEU A 508 0.62 4.48 -17.54
N GLU A 509 -0.17 5.36 -16.97
CA GLU A 509 -1.60 5.53 -17.24
C GLU A 509 -1.96 7.02 -17.36
N PRO A 510 -1.84 7.64 -18.55
CA PRO A 510 -2.10 9.07 -18.76
C PRO A 510 -3.52 9.53 -18.39
N GLU A 511 -4.50 8.64 -18.49
CA GLU A 511 -5.90 8.91 -18.13
C GLU A 511 -6.10 9.17 -16.64
N LEU A 512 -5.20 8.72 -15.78
CA LEU A 512 -5.27 8.99 -14.34
C LEU A 512 -5.19 10.48 -14.03
N LEU A 513 -4.56 11.27 -14.89
CA LEU A 513 -4.51 12.73 -14.72
C LEU A 513 -5.92 13.35 -14.71
N THR A 514 -6.88 12.73 -15.37
CA THR A 514 -8.27 13.21 -15.46
C THR A 514 -9.24 12.41 -14.59
N ALA A 515 -8.76 11.36 -13.91
CA ALA A 515 -9.58 10.49 -13.09
C ALA A 515 -9.73 11.00 -11.64
N GLY A 516 -10.93 10.96 -11.11
CA GLY A 516 -11.24 11.23 -9.71
C GLY A 516 -10.68 12.57 -9.20
N ASN A 517 -9.97 12.53 -8.07
CA ASN A 517 -9.34 13.69 -7.43
C ASN A 517 -7.86 13.90 -7.79
N THR A 518 -7.27 13.00 -8.56
CA THR A 518 -5.82 12.95 -8.86
C THR A 518 -5.30 14.27 -9.41
N ASN A 519 -6.07 14.91 -10.30
CA ASN A 519 -5.71 16.20 -10.89
C ASN A 519 -5.58 17.31 -9.83
N ARG A 520 -6.46 17.33 -8.81
CA ARG A 520 -6.39 18.31 -7.72
C ARG A 520 -5.18 18.07 -6.84
N GLU A 521 -4.94 16.81 -6.46
CA GLU A 521 -3.80 16.44 -5.63
C GLU A 521 -2.47 16.76 -6.32
N TYR A 522 -2.37 16.43 -7.60
CA TYR A 522 -1.20 16.80 -8.40
C TYR A 522 -1.07 18.31 -8.57
N GLY A 523 -2.18 19.00 -8.85
CA GLY A 523 -2.21 20.45 -8.97
C GLY A 523 -1.79 21.16 -7.67
N ALA A 524 -2.19 20.63 -6.52
CA ALA A 524 -1.74 21.10 -5.22
C ALA A 524 -0.22 20.94 -5.05
N ALA A 525 0.31 19.77 -5.31
CA ALA A 525 1.75 19.55 -5.24
C ALA A 525 2.52 20.50 -6.19
N LEU A 526 1.95 20.83 -7.34
CA LEU A 526 2.51 21.83 -8.25
C LEU A 526 2.49 23.24 -7.67
N VAL A 527 1.38 23.64 -7.02
CA VAL A 527 1.27 24.97 -6.37
C VAL A 527 2.29 25.08 -5.23
N ASP A 528 2.39 24.06 -4.39
CA ASP A 528 3.34 24.02 -3.28
C ASP A 528 4.79 24.01 -3.77
N ALA A 529 5.05 23.40 -4.93
CA ALA A 529 6.35 23.48 -5.60
C ALA A 529 6.60 24.80 -6.36
N GLY A 530 5.73 25.81 -6.23
CA GLY A 530 5.85 27.12 -6.88
C GLY A 530 5.57 27.09 -8.38
N GLN A 531 4.72 26.17 -8.87
CA GLN A 531 4.36 26.00 -10.28
C GLN A 531 2.83 26.16 -10.51
N PRO A 532 2.18 27.24 -10.00
CA PRO A 532 0.72 27.37 -10.06
C PRO A 532 0.17 27.50 -11.49
N GLU A 533 0.98 28.01 -12.42
CA GLU A 533 0.55 28.15 -13.82
C GLU A 533 0.35 26.78 -14.47
N LYS A 534 1.18 25.78 -14.10
CA LYS A 534 0.98 24.39 -14.56
C LYS A 534 -0.28 23.79 -13.96
N ALA A 535 -0.56 24.04 -12.68
CA ALA A 535 -1.79 23.58 -12.05
C ALA A 535 -3.02 24.18 -12.77
N GLU A 536 -3.03 25.48 -13.05
CA GLU A 536 -4.11 26.15 -13.79
C GLU A 536 -4.28 25.58 -15.20
N GLN A 537 -3.19 25.24 -15.90
CA GLN A 537 -3.24 24.60 -17.23
C GLN A 537 -3.90 23.22 -17.16
N ILE A 538 -3.54 22.39 -16.18
CA ILE A 538 -4.12 21.05 -15.98
C ILE A 538 -5.61 21.16 -15.69
N PHE A 539 -6.01 22.04 -14.78
CA PHE A 539 -7.41 22.23 -14.41
C PHE A 539 -8.23 22.79 -15.58
N SER A 540 -7.66 23.72 -16.37
CA SER A 540 -8.31 24.28 -17.55
C SER A 540 -8.50 23.24 -18.67
N ALA A 541 -7.58 22.28 -18.82
CA ALA A 541 -7.71 21.22 -19.79
C ALA A 541 -8.92 20.30 -19.50
N LEU A 542 -9.31 20.16 -18.22
CA LEU A 542 -10.50 19.39 -17.83
C LEU A 542 -11.82 20.02 -18.29
N LEU A 543 -11.83 21.34 -18.55
CA LEU A 543 -13.03 22.03 -19.02
C LEU A 543 -13.42 21.64 -20.45
N THR A 544 -12.51 21.02 -21.19
CA THR A 544 -12.71 20.68 -22.61
C THR A 544 -13.66 19.53 -22.85
N LYS A 545 -13.88 18.68 -21.85
CA LYS A 545 -14.72 17.48 -21.94
C LYS A 545 -15.89 17.57 -20.95
N PRO A 546 -17.12 17.22 -21.37
CA PRO A 546 -18.29 17.28 -20.47
C PRO A 546 -18.13 16.45 -19.19
N GLU A 547 -17.51 15.25 -19.27
CA GLU A 547 -17.34 14.30 -18.17
C GLU A 547 -16.31 14.74 -17.12
N THR A 548 -15.39 15.65 -17.48
CA THR A 548 -14.37 16.19 -16.55
C THR A 548 -14.59 17.67 -16.20
N ARG A 549 -15.55 18.34 -16.88
CA ARG A 549 -15.77 19.77 -16.75
C ARG A 549 -16.08 20.21 -15.31
N GLU A 550 -16.97 19.49 -14.63
CA GLU A 550 -17.31 19.77 -13.23
C GLU A 550 -16.07 19.74 -12.33
N ASN A 551 -15.24 18.70 -12.44
CA ASN A 551 -14.01 18.58 -11.68
C ASN A 551 -13.01 19.70 -12.01
N GLY A 552 -12.90 20.09 -13.28
CA GLY A 552 -12.07 21.23 -13.70
C GLY A 552 -12.53 22.54 -13.08
N LEU A 553 -13.83 22.82 -13.09
CA LEU A 553 -14.42 24.02 -12.49
C LEU A 553 -14.14 24.09 -10.98
N ARG A 554 -14.37 23.01 -10.25
CA ARG A 554 -14.07 22.97 -8.81
C ARG A 554 -12.59 23.16 -8.51
N SER A 555 -11.71 22.53 -9.29
CA SER A 555 -10.26 22.66 -9.09
C SER A 555 -9.78 24.08 -9.35
N LEU A 556 -10.28 24.73 -10.40
CA LEU A 556 -10.00 26.14 -10.69
C LEU A 556 -10.59 27.08 -9.62
N ALA A 557 -11.82 26.81 -9.15
CA ALA A 557 -12.44 27.58 -8.10
C ALA A 557 -11.64 27.54 -6.79
N LEU A 558 -11.13 26.36 -6.41
CA LEU A 558 -10.26 26.23 -5.24
C LEU A 558 -8.95 27.00 -5.41
N LEU A 559 -8.35 26.96 -6.60
CA LEU A 559 -7.15 27.74 -6.91
C LEU A 559 -7.41 29.23 -6.86
N ASP A 560 -8.53 29.69 -7.42
CA ASP A 560 -8.94 31.08 -7.39
C ASP A 560 -9.23 31.56 -5.95
N LEU A 561 -9.84 30.70 -5.14
CA LEU A 561 -10.10 30.97 -3.74
C LEU A 561 -8.80 31.18 -2.94
N TYR A 562 -7.81 30.32 -3.19
CA TYR A 562 -6.48 30.42 -2.58
C TYR A 562 -5.79 31.76 -2.90
N TYR A 563 -5.94 32.23 -4.13
CA TYR A 563 -5.41 33.55 -4.55
C TYR A 563 -6.32 34.77 -4.22
N GLY A 564 -7.39 34.55 -3.46
CA GLY A 564 -8.30 35.64 -3.06
C GLY A 564 -9.20 36.15 -4.18
N ARG A 565 -9.36 35.46 -5.28
CA ARG A 565 -10.21 35.77 -6.42
C ARG A 565 -11.62 35.20 -6.23
N TYR A 566 -12.29 35.65 -5.17
CA TYR A 566 -13.56 35.09 -4.69
C TYR A 566 -14.69 35.17 -5.70
N ALA A 567 -14.82 36.30 -6.40
CA ALA A 567 -15.86 36.48 -7.42
C ALA A 567 -15.71 35.44 -8.57
N ARG A 568 -14.47 35.15 -8.97
CA ARG A 568 -14.18 34.12 -10.00
C ARG A 568 -14.43 32.72 -9.48
N ALA A 569 -13.99 32.43 -8.26
CA ALA A 569 -14.23 31.12 -7.61
C ALA A 569 -15.74 30.86 -7.43
N GLN A 570 -16.51 31.89 -7.00
CA GLN A 570 -17.96 31.78 -6.87
C GLN A 570 -18.62 31.42 -8.20
N HIS A 571 -18.28 32.08 -9.29
CA HIS A 571 -18.86 31.79 -10.61
C HIS A 571 -18.57 30.36 -11.05
N GLN A 572 -17.34 29.88 -10.86
CA GLN A 572 -16.94 28.50 -11.21
C GLN A 572 -17.66 27.45 -10.36
N PHE A 573 -17.83 27.71 -9.04
CA PHE A 573 -18.62 26.83 -8.18
C PHE A 573 -20.11 26.84 -8.53
N GLU A 574 -20.70 27.99 -8.89
CA GLU A 574 -22.10 28.06 -9.33
C GLU A 574 -22.33 27.28 -10.65
N GLU A 575 -21.36 27.35 -11.57
CA GLU A 575 -21.39 26.53 -12.80
C GLU A 575 -21.25 25.02 -12.49
N ALA A 576 -20.32 24.64 -11.59
CA ALA A 576 -20.16 23.25 -11.15
C ALA A 576 -21.44 22.74 -10.47
N LEU A 577 -22.06 23.55 -9.61
CA LEU A 577 -23.33 23.21 -8.95
C LEU A 577 -24.46 22.95 -9.95
N THR A 578 -24.52 23.73 -11.02
CA THR A 578 -25.52 23.55 -12.09
C THR A 578 -25.36 22.19 -12.76
N ILE A 579 -24.12 21.73 -12.95
CA ILE A 579 -23.81 20.41 -13.51
C ILE A 579 -24.22 19.30 -12.52
N ASP A 580 -23.84 19.44 -11.24
CA ASP A 580 -24.15 18.48 -10.18
C ASP A 580 -25.67 18.30 -9.98
N ASP A 581 -26.42 19.40 -9.91
CA ASP A 581 -27.87 19.37 -9.79
C ASP A 581 -28.53 18.71 -11.03
N GLY A 582 -28.02 19.00 -12.23
CA GLY A 582 -28.50 18.37 -13.48
C GLY A 582 -28.22 16.88 -13.56
N GLN A 583 -27.14 16.41 -12.93
CA GLN A 583 -26.74 15.00 -12.86
C GLN A 583 -27.25 14.28 -11.60
N HIS A 584 -28.01 14.96 -10.75
CA HIS A 584 -28.47 14.45 -9.45
C HIS A 584 -27.34 14.00 -8.50
N GLN A 585 -26.19 14.65 -8.57
CA GLN A 585 -25.01 14.39 -7.73
C GLN A 585 -25.13 15.09 -6.38
N ALA A 586 -26.06 14.64 -5.54
CA ALA A 586 -26.41 15.33 -4.29
C ALA A 586 -25.21 15.58 -3.36
N PHE A 587 -24.26 14.62 -3.28
CA PHE A 587 -23.07 14.77 -2.45
C PHE A 587 -22.11 15.83 -2.99
N SER A 588 -21.85 15.84 -4.30
CA SER A 588 -21.02 16.84 -4.96
C SER A 588 -21.62 18.24 -4.81
N ALA A 589 -22.92 18.36 -5.10
CA ALA A 589 -23.66 19.61 -4.93
C ALA A 589 -23.57 20.16 -3.48
N ALA A 590 -23.67 19.30 -2.47
CA ALA A 590 -23.54 19.70 -1.06
C ALA A 590 -22.14 20.23 -0.75
N ARG A 591 -21.08 19.63 -1.29
CA ARG A 591 -19.70 20.12 -1.14
C ARG A 591 -19.52 21.50 -1.81
N VAL A 592 -20.03 21.66 -3.00
CA VAL A 592 -19.97 22.96 -3.71
C VAL A 592 -20.71 24.03 -2.93
N ARG A 593 -21.94 23.75 -2.41
CA ARG A 593 -22.69 24.70 -1.57
C ARG A 593 -21.95 25.06 -0.29
N TYR A 594 -21.28 24.11 0.33
CA TYR A 594 -20.42 24.38 1.49
C TYR A 594 -19.31 25.37 1.13
N MET A 595 -18.66 25.23 -0.03
CA MET A 595 -17.63 26.16 -0.48
C MET A 595 -18.20 27.54 -0.82
N LEU A 596 -19.41 27.61 -1.39
CA LEU A 596 -20.12 28.87 -1.60
C LEU A 596 -20.47 29.57 -0.28
N ALA A 597 -20.82 28.82 0.76
CA ALA A 597 -21.00 29.33 2.10
C ALA A 597 -19.71 29.94 2.68
N GLU A 598 -18.57 29.27 2.47
CA GLU A 598 -17.27 29.78 2.90
C GLU A 598 -16.87 31.07 2.15
N ILE A 599 -17.14 31.16 0.85
CA ILE A 599 -16.94 32.38 0.06
C ILE A 599 -17.79 33.51 0.66
N ALA A 600 -19.08 33.28 0.89
CA ALA A 600 -19.98 34.27 1.47
C ALA A 600 -19.52 34.72 2.87
N GLY A 601 -19.01 33.80 3.69
CA GLY A 601 -18.40 34.11 4.99
C GLY A 601 -17.16 35.01 4.86
N GLY A 602 -16.26 34.69 3.94
CA GLY A 602 -15.05 35.45 3.64
C GLY A 602 -15.35 36.85 3.09
N GLU A 603 -16.44 36.99 2.38
CA GLU A 603 -16.96 38.30 1.94
C GLU A 603 -17.69 39.09 3.05
N GLY A 604 -17.94 38.48 4.21
CA GLY A 604 -18.69 39.07 5.32
C GLY A 604 -20.22 39.01 5.15
N ASN A 605 -20.74 38.23 4.17
CA ASN A 605 -22.15 38.04 3.90
C ASN A 605 -22.73 36.87 4.67
N ARG A 606 -23.01 37.10 5.96
CA ARG A 606 -23.53 36.04 6.86
C ARG A 606 -24.89 35.48 6.46
N GLU A 607 -25.75 36.28 5.88
CA GLU A 607 -27.09 35.86 5.44
C GLU A 607 -26.96 34.82 4.29
N LYS A 608 -26.18 35.16 3.26
CA LYS A 608 -25.89 34.24 2.16
C LYS A 608 -25.16 32.97 2.66
N GLN A 609 -24.20 33.13 3.58
CA GLN A 609 -23.48 32.02 4.18
C GLN A 609 -24.45 30.99 4.82
N ILE A 610 -25.36 31.47 5.66
CA ILE A 610 -26.34 30.60 6.33
C ILE A 610 -27.30 29.98 5.32
N ALA A 611 -27.73 30.74 4.29
CA ALA A 611 -28.64 30.21 3.25
C ALA A 611 -28.00 29.05 2.48
N GLU A 612 -26.71 29.12 2.12
CA GLU A 612 -25.99 27.99 1.46
C GLU A 612 -25.85 26.79 2.39
N LEU A 613 -25.52 27.02 3.68
CA LEU A 613 -25.46 25.93 4.67
C LEU A 613 -26.84 25.28 4.87
N ASP A 614 -27.94 26.02 4.87
CA ASP A 614 -29.30 25.52 4.94
C ASP A 614 -29.61 24.61 3.73
N ALA A 615 -29.09 24.94 2.56
CA ALA A 615 -29.24 24.11 1.37
C ALA A 615 -28.42 22.79 1.40
N VAL A 616 -27.38 22.70 2.25
CA VAL A 616 -26.64 21.44 2.51
C VAL A 616 -27.41 20.50 3.43
N MET A 617 -28.17 21.04 4.39
CA MET A 617 -28.86 20.24 5.45
C MET A 617 -29.70 19.07 4.96
N PRO A 618 -30.53 19.18 3.89
CA PRO A 618 -31.35 18.05 3.42
C PRO A 618 -30.50 16.87 2.94
N THR A 619 -29.31 17.13 2.41
CA THR A 619 -28.39 16.12 1.89
C THR A 619 -27.60 15.46 3.00
N PHE A 620 -27.45 16.15 4.15
CA PHE A 620 -26.65 15.69 5.28
C PHE A 620 -27.03 14.27 5.76
N LYS A 621 -28.31 13.90 5.76
CA LYS A 621 -28.79 12.57 6.17
C LYS A 621 -28.34 11.43 5.25
N TYR A 622 -27.87 11.74 4.02
CA TYR A 622 -27.41 10.78 3.01
C TYR A 622 -25.90 10.80 2.82
N ILE A 623 -25.19 11.74 3.48
CA ILE A 623 -23.75 11.90 3.35
C ILE A 623 -23.07 11.02 4.39
N GLY A 624 -22.09 10.25 3.97
CA GLY A 624 -21.04 9.50 4.64
C GLY A 624 -20.92 9.57 6.17
N PRO A 625 -19.75 9.74 6.78
CA PRO A 625 -19.61 9.74 8.25
C PRO A 625 -20.43 10.85 8.91
N LYS A 626 -21.69 10.54 9.28
CA LYS A 626 -22.67 11.52 9.79
C LYS A 626 -22.16 12.35 10.94
N VAL A 627 -21.34 11.74 11.82
CA VAL A 627 -20.75 12.47 12.95
C VAL A 627 -19.73 13.50 12.48
N VAL A 628 -18.81 13.09 11.59
CA VAL A 628 -17.71 13.96 11.10
C VAL A 628 -18.27 15.12 10.26
N TYR A 629 -19.04 14.80 9.22
CA TYR A 629 -19.63 15.85 8.36
C TYR A 629 -20.66 16.71 9.08
N GLY A 630 -21.40 16.12 10.04
CA GLY A 630 -22.28 16.91 10.91
C GLY A 630 -21.51 17.87 11.78
N ALA A 631 -20.40 17.44 12.34
CA ALA A 631 -19.57 18.33 13.15
C ALA A 631 -19.01 19.50 12.32
N LEU A 632 -18.53 19.22 11.10
CA LEU A 632 -18.02 20.27 10.18
C LEU A 632 -19.13 21.26 9.79
N LEU A 633 -20.31 20.76 9.44
CA LEU A 633 -21.46 21.62 9.12
C LEU A 633 -21.91 22.44 10.34
N GLY A 634 -21.95 21.81 11.52
CA GLY A 634 -22.26 22.50 12.77
C GLY A 634 -21.24 23.57 13.13
N GLN A 635 -19.96 23.32 12.90
CA GLN A 635 -18.87 24.28 13.05
C GLN A 635 -19.07 25.50 12.12
N ALA A 636 -19.40 25.27 10.85
CA ALA A 636 -19.66 26.35 9.90
C ALA A 636 -20.84 27.23 10.36
N TYR A 637 -21.92 26.66 10.86
CA TYR A 637 -23.03 27.41 11.45
C TYR A 637 -22.63 28.22 12.70
N ALA A 638 -21.83 27.61 13.61
CA ALA A 638 -21.34 28.27 14.82
C ALA A 638 -20.53 29.54 14.45
N ARG A 639 -19.62 29.39 13.47
CA ARG A 639 -18.78 30.48 12.96
C ARG A 639 -19.59 31.56 12.19
N ALA A 640 -20.67 31.16 11.52
CA ALA A 640 -21.61 32.08 10.90
C ALA A 640 -22.52 32.82 11.94
N GLY A 641 -22.40 32.48 13.23
CA GLY A 641 -23.23 33.05 14.30
C GLY A 641 -24.62 32.40 14.44
N ALA A 642 -24.91 31.32 13.69
CA ALA A 642 -26.16 30.55 13.75
C ALA A 642 -26.10 29.45 14.82
N VAL A 643 -25.78 29.81 16.06
CA VAL A 643 -25.50 28.88 17.18
C VAL A 643 -26.65 27.90 17.41
N ALA A 644 -27.91 28.31 17.33
CA ALA A 644 -29.05 27.41 17.52
C ALA A 644 -29.11 26.28 16.49
N LYS A 645 -28.71 26.54 15.22
CA LYS A 645 -28.64 25.52 14.17
C LYS A 645 -27.46 24.52 14.45
N SER A 646 -26.34 25.07 14.92
CA SER A 646 -25.20 24.25 15.34
C SER A 646 -25.57 23.28 16.48
N GLU A 647 -26.32 23.79 17.50
CA GLU A 647 -26.83 22.96 18.62
C GLU A 647 -27.82 21.89 18.16
N THR A 648 -28.66 22.20 17.15
CA THR A 648 -29.56 21.22 16.54
C THR A 648 -28.78 20.07 15.92
N ILE A 649 -27.69 20.38 15.20
CA ILE A 649 -26.81 19.34 14.64
C ILE A 649 -26.13 18.55 15.73
N LEU A 650 -25.57 19.21 16.75
CA LEU A 650 -24.94 18.51 17.87
C LEU A 650 -25.89 17.50 18.52
N THR A 651 -27.15 17.92 18.75
CA THR A 651 -28.18 17.04 19.28
C THR A 651 -28.44 15.83 18.38
N ALA A 652 -28.46 16.05 17.07
CA ALA A 652 -28.73 15.00 16.09
C ALA A 652 -27.59 13.99 15.94
N ILE A 653 -26.33 14.42 16.06
CA ILE A 653 -25.17 13.51 15.91
C ILE A 653 -24.76 12.83 17.22
N THR A 654 -25.04 13.40 18.40
CA THR A 654 -24.63 12.85 19.69
C THR A 654 -25.01 11.37 19.89
N PRO A 655 -26.23 10.89 19.57
CA PRO A 655 -26.58 9.47 19.69
C PRO A 655 -25.88 8.56 18.68
N LEU A 656 -25.20 9.12 17.68
CA LEU A 656 -24.50 8.38 16.63
C LEU A 656 -23.01 8.22 16.94
N VAL A 657 -22.50 8.88 17.97
CA VAL A 657 -21.08 8.83 18.32
C VAL A 657 -20.73 7.48 18.93
N ASP A 658 -19.82 6.78 18.30
CA ASP A 658 -19.17 5.63 18.91
C ASP A 658 -17.99 6.10 19.78
N ALA A 659 -18.10 5.88 21.10
CA ALA A 659 -17.08 6.29 22.08
C ALA A 659 -15.72 5.58 21.89
N LYS A 660 -15.68 4.46 21.15
CA LYS A 660 -14.44 3.75 20.78
C LYS A 660 -13.82 4.30 19.51
N ASN A 661 -14.56 5.04 18.71
CA ASN A 661 -14.07 5.66 17.48
C ASN A 661 -13.48 7.04 17.80
N ASP A 662 -12.15 7.09 17.86
CA ASP A 662 -11.40 8.30 18.24
C ASP A 662 -11.68 9.49 17.29
N LEU A 663 -11.82 9.22 15.99
CA LEU A 663 -12.15 10.24 14.99
C LEU A 663 -13.51 10.89 15.25
N GLN A 664 -14.55 10.08 15.46
CA GLN A 664 -15.90 10.59 15.77
C GLN A 664 -15.93 11.39 17.08
N THR A 665 -15.22 10.90 18.08
CA THR A 665 -15.13 11.56 19.41
C THR A 665 -14.45 12.92 19.30
N LYS A 666 -13.36 13.03 18.53
CA LYS A 666 -12.65 14.29 18.29
C LYS A 666 -13.51 15.33 17.57
N TYR A 667 -14.19 14.95 16.50
CA TYR A 667 -15.08 15.88 15.78
C TYR A 667 -16.31 16.26 16.59
N TRP A 668 -16.86 15.37 17.41
CA TRP A 668 -17.96 15.66 18.31
C TRP A 668 -17.54 16.69 19.39
N HIS A 669 -16.37 16.51 20.03
CA HIS A 669 -15.82 17.50 20.95
C HIS A 669 -15.51 18.82 20.27
N LEU A 670 -14.99 18.81 19.05
CA LEU A 670 -14.72 20.00 18.25
C LEU A 670 -16.00 20.81 18.04
N LEU A 671 -17.10 20.17 17.68
CA LEU A 671 -18.37 20.89 17.53
C LEU A 671 -18.85 21.52 18.85
N GLN A 672 -18.72 20.80 19.97
CA GLN A 672 -19.06 21.36 21.29
C GLN A 672 -18.19 22.58 21.61
N ALA A 673 -16.91 22.49 21.33
CA ALA A 673 -15.95 23.56 21.56
C ALA A 673 -16.22 24.80 20.69
N GLU A 674 -16.54 24.60 19.40
CA GLU A 674 -16.95 25.70 18.50
C GLU A 674 -18.23 26.38 18.97
N ILE A 675 -19.21 25.63 19.46
CA ILE A 675 -20.44 26.21 20.06
C ILE A 675 -20.11 27.04 21.30
N ALA A 676 -19.24 26.50 22.19
CA ALA A 676 -18.80 27.23 23.38
C ALA A 676 -18.09 28.53 22.99
N LEU A 677 -17.19 28.48 22.00
CA LEU A 677 -16.48 29.66 21.49
C LEU A 677 -17.41 30.67 20.87
N ALA A 678 -18.39 30.24 20.07
CA ALA A 678 -19.41 31.13 19.48
C ALA A 678 -20.31 31.80 20.54
N LYS A 679 -20.49 31.18 21.71
CA LYS A 679 -21.16 31.76 22.88
C LYS A 679 -20.28 32.69 23.71
N GLY A 680 -18.98 32.83 23.36
CA GLY A 680 -18.03 33.68 24.07
C GLY A 680 -17.29 32.98 25.22
N ASP A 681 -17.49 31.64 25.42
CA ASP A 681 -16.85 30.88 26.48
C ASP A 681 -15.58 30.18 25.94
N SER A 682 -14.52 30.96 25.74
CA SER A 682 -13.26 30.51 25.20
C SER A 682 -12.53 29.52 26.14
N GLN A 683 -12.72 29.65 27.45
CA GLN A 683 -12.12 28.75 28.45
C GLN A 683 -12.69 27.36 28.32
N LYS A 684 -14.01 27.25 28.30
CA LYS A 684 -14.69 25.96 28.11
C LYS A 684 -14.36 25.34 26.76
N ALA A 685 -14.24 26.17 25.70
CA ALA A 685 -13.86 25.66 24.39
C ALA A 685 -12.48 24.99 24.39
N LEU A 686 -11.49 25.57 25.07
CA LEU A 686 -10.15 25.00 25.22
C LEU A 686 -10.14 23.74 26.12
N GLU A 687 -11.02 23.66 27.12
CA GLU A 687 -11.14 22.47 28.00
C GLU A 687 -11.74 21.25 27.28
N LEU A 688 -12.53 21.45 26.25
CA LEU A 688 -13.19 20.38 25.48
C LEU A 688 -12.27 19.72 24.46
N ILE A 689 -11.15 20.33 24.11
CA ILE A 689 -10.26 19.85 23.02
C ILE A 689 -8.92 19.41 23.57
N SER A 690 -8.56 18.15 23.27
CA SER A 690 -7.19 17.68 23.43
C SER A 690 -6.34 18.12 22.23
N PRO A 691 -5.06 18.50 22.44
CA PRO A 691 -4.15 18.76 21.34
C PRO A 691 -4.05 17.56 20.38
N PRO A 692 -3.85 17.79 19.07
CA PRO A 692 -3.73 16.71 18.11
C PRO A 692 -2.52 15.83 18.43
N ALA A 693 -2.71 14.50 18.37
CA ALA A 693 -1.67 13.51 18.55
C ALA A 693 -0.93 13.24 17.22
N SER A 694 0.30 12.74 17.29
CA SER A 694 1.07 12.36 16.09
C SER A 694 0.49 11.16 15.33
N SER A 695 -0.39 10.39 15.98
CA SER A 695 -1.13 9.27 15.40
C SER A 695 -2.39 9.70 14.65
N ASP A 696 -2.79 10.96 14.74
CA ASP A 696 -3.97 11.47 14.04
C ASP A 696 -3.68 11.59 12.53
N GLY A 697 -4.71 11.41 11.71
CA GLY A 697 -4.59 11.69 10.27
C GLY A 697 -4.33 13.19 10.01
N ALA A 698 -3.69 13.50 8.88
CA ALA A 698 -3.25 14.84 8.54
C ALA A 698 -4.38 15.89 8.63
N SER A 699 -5.57 15.58 8.11
CA SER A 699 -6.74 16.49 8.17
C SER A 699 -7.22 16.74 9.60
N VAL A 700 -7.20 15.74 10.48
CA VAL A 700 -7.57 15.90 11.91
C VAL A 700 -6.55 16.80 12.60
N ILE A 701 -5.25 16.56 12.37
CA ILE A 701 -4.18 17.40 12.93
C ILE A 701 -4.37 18.86 12.51
N GLN A 702 -4.66 19.09 11.24
CA GLN A 702 -4.87 20.44 10.69
C GLN A 702 -6.06 21.14 11.34
N VAL A 703 -7.24 20.49 11.37
CA VAL A 703 -8.47 21.08 11.93
C VAL A 703 -8.33 21.38 13.41
N LEU A 704 -7.76 20.47 14.19
CA LEU A 704 -7.53 20.68 15.62
C LEU A 704 -6.46 21.75 15.87
N THR A 705 -5.39 21.80 15.07
CA THR A 705 -4.34 22.83 15.16
C THR A 705 -4.90 24.22 14.89
N GLU A 706 -5.73 24.35 13.83
CA GLU A 706 -6.42 25.59 13.49
C GLU A 706 -7.36 26.04 14.62
N PHE A 707 -8.18 25.11 15.12
CA PHE A 707 -9.08 25.40 16.24
C PHE A 707 -8.31 25.87 17.49
N MET A 708 -7.21 25.18 17.84
CA MET A 708 -6.39 25.55 19.00
C MET A 708 -5.77 26.96 18.85
N ALA A 709 -5.33 27.30 17.64
CA ALA A 709 -4.83 28.66 17.35
C ALA A 709 -5.92 29.71 17.55
N TYR A 710 -7.05 29.52 16.90
CA TYR A 710 -8.18 30.44 16.94
C TYR A 710 -8.80 30.59 18.34
N ALA A 711 -9.00 29.49 19.05
CA ALA A 711 -9.57 29.51 20.40
C ALA A 711 -8.64 30.22 21.41
N ASN A 712 -7.30 29.97 21.33
CA ASN A 712 -6.35 30.69 22.18
C ASN A 712 -6.31 32.18 21.86
N GLN A 713 -6.40 32.58 20.60
CA GLN A 713 -6.48 33.98 20.22
C GLN A 713 -7.75 34.65 20.81
N ARG A 714 -8.91 33.98 20.69
CA ARG A 714 -10.17 34.47 21.27
C ARG A 714 -10.14 34.52 22.80
N ALA A 715 -9.33 33.67 23.45
CA ALA A 715 -9.11 33.69 24.89
C ALA A 715 -8.09 34.73 25.34
N GLY A 716 -7.42 35.45 24.42
CA GLY A 716 -6.35 36.38 24.77
C GLY A 716 -5.01 35.73 25.11
N ASN A 717 -4.87 34.44 24.86
CA ASN A 717 -3.64 33.67 25.12
C ASN A 717 -2.64 33.80 23.95
N THR A 718 -2.17 35.03 23.68
CA THR A 718 -1.38 35.41 22.48
C THR A 718 -0.20 34.45 22.26
N ALA A 719 0.62 34.19 23.30
CA ALA A 719 1.79 33.30 23.15
C ALA A 719 1.42 31.83 22.78
N ALA A 720 0.26 31.35 23.21
CA ALA A 720 -0.25 30.03 22.82
C ALA A 720 -0.83 30.07 21.40
N ALA A 721 -1.58 31.10 21.04
CA ALA A 721 -2.12 31.31 19.70
C ALA A 721 -0.98 31.32 18.65
N MET A 722 0.06 32.13 18.88
CA MET A 722 1.25 32.20 18.01
C MET A 722 1.89 30.83 17.76
N ARG A 723 2.13 30.03 18.81
CA ARG A 723 2.70 28.69 18.65
C ARG A 723 1.84 27.77 17.79
N TRP A 724 0.52 27.86 17.95
CA TRP A 724 -0.40 27.06 17.14
C TRP A 724 -0.51 27.56 15.70
N TYR A 725 -0.49 28.89 15.47
CA TYR A 725 -0.43 29.44 14.12
C TYR A 725 0.91 29.10 13.43
N GLU A 726 2.05 29.17 14.13
CA GLU A 726 3.35 28.74 13.61
C GLU A 726 3.31 27.26 13.20
N LYS A 727 2.69 26.40 14.04
CA LYS A 727 2.53 24.97 13.75
C LYS A 727 1.61 24.76 12.55
N LEU A 728 0.50 25.48 12.45
CA LEU A 728 -0.44 25.41 11.32
C LEU A 728 0.24 25.81 10.01
N LEU A 729 1.01 26.90 10.01
CA LEU A 729 1.71 27.41 8.83
C LEU A 729 2.94 26.59 8.44
N ALA A 730 3.51 25.80 9.37
CA ALA A 730 4.57 24.86 9.09
C ALA A 730 4.05 23.54 8.52
N ALA A 731 2.76 23.23 8.73
CA ALA A 731 2.09 22.13 8.08
C ALA A 731 1.64 22.55 6.67
N ASP A 732 1.57 21.57 5.75
CA ASP A 732 1.05 21.84 4.41
C ASP A 732 -0.41 22.33 4.50
N PRO A 733 -0.78 23.38 3.77
CA PRO A 733 -2.12 23.95 3.81
C PRO A 733 -3.23 23.00 3.39
N GLY A 734 -2.93 21.86 2.74
CA GLY A 734 -3.95 20.86 2.40
C GLY A 734 -5.13 21.44 1.65
N TRP A 735 -4.90 22.43 0.78
CA TRP A 735 -5.97 23.12 0.03
C TRP A 735 -6.74 22.22 -0.95
N ILE A 736 -6.31 20.98 -1.04
CA ILE A 736 -6.94 19.93 -1.82
C ILE A 736 -8.23 19.43 -1.17
N ASN A 737 -8.31 19.48 0.15
CA ASN A 737 -9.46 19.00 0.91
C ASN A 737 -10.61 20.00 0.79
N TRP A 738 -11.78 19.57 1.16
CA TRP A 738 -12.95 20.43 1.12
C TRP A 738 -13.05 21.41 2.30
N GLU A 739 -12.06 21.38 3.19
CA GLU A 739 -11.92 22.35 4.26
C GLU A 739 -11.35 23.67 3.72
N PRO A 740 -11.87 24.81 4.20
CA PRO A 740 -11.54 26.09 3.62
C PRO A 740 -10.08 26.49 3.89
N GLN A 741 -9.37 26.74 2.83
CA GLN A 741 -8.00 27.26 2.86
C GLN A 741 -7.89 28.68 3.46
N GLN A 742 -9.00 29.41 3.54
CA GLN A 742 -9.03 30.71 4.16
C GLN A 742 -8.47 30.71 5.57
N ARG A 743 -8.72 29.66 6.34
CA ARG A 743 -8.23 29.53 7.71
C ARG A 743 -6.70 29.49 7.79
N TYR A 744 -6.05 28.91 6.79
CA TYR A 744 -4.60 28.95 6.67
C TYR A 744 -4.11 30.36 6.30
N LEU A 745 -4.81 31.06 5.44
CA LEU A 745 -4.48 32.42 5.03
C LEU A 745 -4.79 33.43 6.16
N ASP A 746 -5.90 33.23 6.86
CA ASP A 746 -6.24 34.01 8.06
C ASP A 746 -5.16 33.84 9.14
N ALA A 747 -4.56 32.68 9.27
CA ALA A 747 -3.49 32.42 10.21
C ALA A 747 -2.26 33.32 9.99
N ARG A 748 -1.90 33.60 8.73
CA ARG A 748 -0.81 34.55 8.41
C ARG A 748 -1.13 35.98 8.88
N TYR A 749 -2.38 36.39 8.70
CA TYR A 749 -2.82 37.68 9.17
C TYR A 749 -2.77 37.78 10.70
N PHE A 750 -3.34 36.80 11.40
CA PHE A 750 -3.38 36.84 12.86
C PHE A 750 -2.00 36.68 13.47
N LEU A 751 -1.15 35.81 12.92
CA LEU A 751 0.23 35.66 13.38
C LEU A 751 1.03 36.95 13.16
N ALA A 752 0.83 37.64 12.05
CA ALA A 752 1.46 38.94 11.81
C ALA A 752 1.00 40.01 12.82
N GLU A 753 -0.29 40.04 13.17
CA GLU A 753 -0.82 40.93 14.20
C GLU A 753 -0.23 40.60 15.58
N ASP A 754 -0.15 39.34 15.97
CA ASP A 754 0.42 38.89 17.22
C ASP A 754 1.92 39.24 17.31
N TYR A 755 2.70 39.05 16.24
CA TYR A 755 4.10 39.44 16.20
C TYR A 755 4.27 40.96 16.33
N LEU A 756 3.34 41.74 15.75
CA LEU A 756 3.37 43.18 15.92
C LEU A 756 3.12 43.61 17.38
N VAL A 757 2.17 42.95 18.06
CA VAL A 757 1.89 43.14 19.49
C VAL A 757 3.11 42.82 20.34
N GLU A 758 3.81 41.75 20.05
CA GLU A 758 5.06 41.35 20.72
C GLU A 758 6.25 42.27 20.35
N GLY A 759 6.08 43.16 19.34
CA GLY A 759 7.11 44.07 18.85
C GLY A 759 8.14 43.44 17.91
N ASP A 760 7.88 42.23 17.39
CA ASP A 760 8.70 41.60 16.35
C ASP A 760 8.23 42.03 14.96
N ARG A 761 8.57 43.28 14.60
CA ARG A 761 8.21 43.87 13.31
C ARG A 761 8.73 43.05 12.11
N GLN A 762 9.87 42.41 12.25
CA GLN A 762 10.49 41.65 11.16
C GLN A 762 9.64 40.43 10.82
N LYS A 763 9.24 39.65 11.83
CA LYS A 763 8.38 38.49 11.63
C LYS A 763 6.99 38.90 11.16
N ALA A 764 6.41 39.98 11.75
CA ALA A 764 5.15 40.53 11.31
C ALA A 764 5.15 40.87 9.81
N ASN A 765 6.17 41.59 9.34
CA ASN A 765 6.37 41.92 7.92
C ASN A 765 6.50 40.65 7.04
N LYS A 766 7.21 39.64 7.52
CA LYS A 766 7.38 38.41 6.75
C LYS A 766 6.05 37.72 6.50
N GLU A 767 5.26 37.48 7.54
CA GLU A 767 4.02 36.72 7.41
C GLU A 767 2.96 37.54 6.63
N LEU A 768 2.81 38.82 6.94
CA LEU A 768 1.88 39.67 6.22
C LEU A 768 2.29 39.91 4.76
N GLY A 769 3.58 40.11 4.52
CA GLY A 769 4.13 40.25 3.17
C GLY A 769 3.89 39.00 2.31
N SER A 770 4.03 37.78 2.89
CA SER A 770 3.67 36.56 2.20
C SER A 770 2.19 36.51 1.80
N LEU A 771 1.27 36.93 2.69
CA LEU A 771 -0.16 36.97 2.39
C LEU A 771 -0.47 38.02 1.30
N LEU A 772 0.07 39.22 1.42
CA LEU A 772 -0.17 40.32 0.45
C LEU A 772 0.44 39.99 -0.93
N GLN A 773 1.57 39.32 -0.98
CA GLN A 773 2.16 38.86 -2.23
C GLN A 773 1.28 37.79 -2.88
N LEU A 774 0.81 36.78 -2.13
CA LEU A 774 -0.12 35.76 -2.61
C LEU A 774 -1.41 36.40 -3.14
N TRP A 775 -1.93 37.44 -2.44
CA TRP A 775 -3.16 38.15 -2.75
C TRP A 775 -2.95 39.45 -3.55
N ALA A 776 -1.84 39.55 -4.30
CA ALA A 776 -1.58 40.73 -5.12
C ALA A 776 -2.74 41.06 -6.07
N ASN A 777 -3.35 40.02 -6.65
CA ASN A 777 -4.48 40.09 -7.58
C ASN A 777 -5.82 39.64 -6.94
N ALA A 778 -5.92 39.64 -5.63
CA ALA A 778 -7.16 39.31 -4.93
C ALA A 778 -8.22 40.39 -5.11
N ASP A 779 -9.49 40.04 -4.90
CA ASP A 779 -10.61 40.98 -4.98
C ASP A 779 -10.45 42.13 -3.97
N ALA A 780 -10.62 43.37 -4.43
CA ALA A 780 -10.34 44.58 -3.62
C ALA A 780 -11.31 44.77 -2.43
N ASN A 781 -12.51 44.18 -2.53
CA ASN A 781 -13.58 44.29 -1.54
C ASN A 781 -13.48 43.27 -0.39
N LEU A 782 -12.54 42.31 -0.42
CA LEU A 782 -12.40 41.34 0.64
C LEU A 782 -12.06 41.95 1.99
N PRO A 783 -12.81 41.63 3.05
CA PRO A 783 -12.58 42.18 4.39
C PRO A 783 -11.17 41.94 4.89
N LEU A 784 -10.67 40.68 4.78
CA LEU A 784 -9.33 40.32 5.23
C LEU A 784 -8.24 41.07 4.44
N ARG A 785 -8.39 41.26 3.13
CA ARG A 785 -7.42 42.03 2.33
C ARG A 785 -7.32 43.45 2.81
N ARG A 786 -8.46 44.07 3.10
CA ARG A 786 -8.48 45.46 3.65
C ARG A 786 -7.82 45.55 5.01
N GLN A 787 -8.11 44.58 5.90
CA GLN A 787 -7.47 44.47 7.21
C GLN A 787 -5.95 44.25 7.08
N ALA A 788 -5.52 43.40 6.16
CA ALA A 788 -4.11 43.14 5.89
C ALA A 788 -3.37 44.42 5.42
N LEU A 789 -3.96 45.19 4.52
CA LEU A 789 -3.39 46.48 4.08
C LEU A 789 -3.34 47.51 5.21
N GLN A 790 -4.33 47.54 6.10
CA GLN A 790 -4.31 48.39 7.29
C GLN A 790 -3.22 47.94 8.28
N LEU A 791 -3.06 46.64 8.48
CA LEU A 791 -2.02 46.08 9.33
C LEU A 791 -0.62 46.39 8.77
N ASP A 792 -0.42 46.29 7.46
CA ASP A 792 0.83 46.65 6.78
C ASP A 792 1.22 48.10 7.06
N ALA A 793 0.27 49.03 6.95
CA ALA A 793 0.48 50.42 7.31
C ALA A 793 0.84 50.61 8.79
N ARG A 794 0.22 49.88 9.72
CA ARG A 794 0.55 49.86 11.15
C ARG A 794 1.97 49.34 11.41
N ILE A 795 2.34 48.22 10.76
CA ILE A 795 3.68 47.67 10.87
C ILE A 795 4.73 48.66 10.35
N ALA A 796 4.46 49.33 9.23
CA ALA A 796 5.37 50.34 8.68
C ALA A 796 5.65 51.47 9.66
N GLN A 797 4.66 51.87 10.46
CA GLN A 797 4.76 52.97 11.44
C GLN A 797 5.26 52.53 12.82
N ALA A 798 5.26 51.24 13.13
CA ALA A 798 5.66 50.73 14.44
C ALA A 798 7.16 50.95 14.72
N PRO A 799 7.55 51.42 15.91
CA PRO A 799 8.96 51.50 16.27
C PRO A 799 9.62 50.10 16.34
N GLN A 800 10.83 50.03 15.84
CA GLN A 800 11.61 48.82 15.92
C GLN A 800 12.07 48.59 17.37
N LYS A 801 11.67 47.47 17.99
CA LYS A 801 12.11 47.13 19.35
C LYS A 801 13.62 46.87 19.35
N ILE A 802 14.39 47.76 19.91
CA ILE A 802 15.80 47.60 20.12
C ILE A 802 15.94 46.53 21.23
N LYS A 803 16.56 45.39 20.94
CA LYS A 803 16.84 44.33 21.94
C LYS A 803 17.63 44.95 23.10
N GLY A 804 16.98 45.18 24.27
CA GLY A 804 17.72 45.65 25.41
C GLY A 804 17.00 46.41 26.56
N HIS A 805 15.70 46.58 26.57
CA HIS A 805 15.03 47.15 27.75
C HIS A 805 13.69 46.45 28.07
N PRO A 806 13.40 46.12 29.38
CA PRO A 806 12.12 45.60 29.79
C PRO A 806 11.05 46.71 29.69
N SER A 807 9.93 46.39 29.04
CA SER A 807 8.80 47.24 28.76
C SER A 807 7.96 47.50 30.02
N ALA A 808 7.66 48.77 30.28
CA ALA A 808 6.59 49.18 31.19
C ALA A 808 5.21 48.98 30.56
N ALA A 809 4.28 48.51 31.41
CA ALA A 809 2.83 48.41 31.30
C ALA A 809 2.11 48.68 29.97
N SER A 810 1.36 47.69 29.49
CA SER A 810 0.43 47.74 28.36
C SER A 810 -0.77 48.68 28.59
N PRO A 811 -1.22 49.43 27.59
CA PRO A 811 -2.53 50.08 27.63
C PRO A 811 -3.64 49.10 27.22
N THR A 812 -4.71 49.11 28.01
CA THR A 812 -5.98 48.41 27.72
C THR A 812 -6.59 48.90 26.41
N LEU A 813 -6.86 47.96 25.49
CA LEU A 813 -7.56 48.25 24.22
C LEU A 813 -9.08 48.37 24.45
N PRO A 814 -9.75 49.30 23.74
CA PRO A 814 -11.20 49.38 23.76
C PRO A 814 -11.83 48.28 22.93
N GLY A 815 -12.91 47.68 23.43
CA GLY A 815 -13.62 46.60 22.80
C GLY A 815 -14.15 46.97 21.41
N VAL A 816 -13.93 46.06 20.49
CA VAL A 816 -14.61 46.06 19.19
C VAL A 816 -15.57 44.86 19.20
N ILE A 817 -16.83 45.17 19.00
CA ILE A 817 -18.01 44.29 18.89
C ILE A 817 -17.92 43.45 17.61
#